data_a2c79b12fe7a9ad37199354b52f7eccc
#
_entry.id   a2c79b12fe7a9ad37199354b52f7eccc
#
_cell.length_a   1.000
_cell.length_b   1.000
_cell.length_c   1.000
_cell.angle_alpha   90.00
_cell.angle_beta   90.00
_cell.angle_gamma   90.00
#
_symmetry.space_group_name_H-M   'P 1'
#
loop_
_entity.id
_entity.type
_entity.pdbx_description
1 polymer ?
#
loop_
_entity_poly.entity_id
_entity_poly.type
_entity_poly.pdbx_seq_one_letter_code
_entity_poly.pdbx_strand_id
1 'polypeptide(L)'
;MSKNLVIVESPVKAKALQNFLGKDYSVVASYGHIRDLTTKKWGDKESNNGYEIDIPKNKVNLNWAVEKRSKKYIQEISKIIKNKKPESIFLASDPDREGEAISWHLADELSLLGEKNVNRVVFHEITKNAIVDSFKNPKKIDMNLVDGYKARRVMDRIVGFETSAPLSSAIRVGGRATGRVQGPSLLIVHNRENEIKAHKALEYWSIDINLSSNDNLEFKVQLKGNNQKKDFYMFDVKKDIQIPIPSKDSAKILEENLKKADYTVKSISSNEFKTKPRAPFITSTLQQSASSELRISPRRTMEIAQELFRGIESGDKVLNLITYMRTDSTFLSEDILKSTGEYVSKKFGNEYYEGIRKYSRKSKNSQEAHEAIRPTDINNSPEKIKSKLSDQQYNLYKLIWQRTVASQMKDSITERTNVNIEAKDKNNELYLLDAGYSKTVFKGYKILEESDKDEIAPLLKIGDKVSLKSIEKKQNFTKPKNRFSEASLIKELETSGIGRPSTYASILDRIQHHKAIIIVRRGIHRTNVGKTMMNALQPIFGDHFISLEFTSEMEKKLDQIADGTLKWEKVVCDFYENFSEKLGKLKKIGENNFSEDKTKQSIDPSISHHFTDIHCPKCSGKVELCGDEDFDRTEGLRERNHNCEQMHMKWIPIKKKRAKDDGAFLGCEKNYDQKGRTDHKSYLPEKCWTSIGRNRKNNLEYFNEAITSKK
;
A
#
# COMPACT_ATOMS: atom_id res chain seq x y z
N MET A 1 -2.19 48.14 10.54
CA MET A 1 -1.21 47.10 10.18
C MET A 1 -1.52 45.84 10.95
N SER A 2 -1.35 44.65 10.36
CA SER A 2 -1.60 43.38 11.08
C SER A 2 -0.61 43.25 12.23
N LYS A 3 -1.11 42.97 13.43
CA LYS A 3 -0.30 42.85 14.65
C LYS A 3 0.45 41.54 14.74
N ASN A 4 -0.08 40.49 14.10
CA ASN A 4 0.41 39.12 14.22
C ASN A 4 0.86 38.57 12.86
N LEU A 5 1.94 37.76 12.86
CA LEU A 5 2.42 37.04 11.70
C LEU A 5 2.16 35.53 11.88
N VAL A 6 1.58 34.88 10.87
CA VAL A 6 1.37 33.43 10.85
C VAL A 6 2.16 32.84 9.70
N ILE A 7 2.96 31.82 9.95
CA ILE A 7 3.77 31.11 8.95
C ILE A 7 3.23 29.68 8.82
N VAL A 8 2.83 29.29 7.60
CA VAL A 8 2.32 27.95 7.25
C VAL A 8 3.14 27.32 6.13
N GLU A 9 2.93 26.02 5.81
CA GLU A 9 3.71 25.36 4.77
C GLU A 9 3.23 25.65 3.34
N SER A 10 1.94 25.98 3.13
CA SER A 10 1.39 26.07 1.77
C SER A 10 0.57 27.34 1.55
N PRO A 11 0.57 27.89 0.30
CA PRO A 11 -0.24 29.05 -0.03
C PRO A 11 -1.76 28.84 0.14
N VAL A 12 -2.25 27.65 -0.18
CA VAL A 12 -3.69 27.32 -0.02
C VAL A 12 -4.10 27.36 1.46
N LYS A 13 -3.26 26.78 2.34
CA LYS A 13 -3.45 26.85 3.79
C LYS A 13 -3.38 28.31 4.28
N ALA A 14 -2.46 29.11 3.72
CA ALA A 14 -2.36 30.53 4.05
C ALA A 14 -3.65 31.28 3.71
N LYS A 15 -4.22 31.08 2.53
CA LYS A 15 -5.48 31.67 2.09
C LYS A 15 -6.65 31.28 3.01
N ALA A 16 -6.74 29.99 3.37
CA ALA A 16 -7.79 29.50 4.27
C ALA A 16 -7.70 30.14 5.65
N LEU A 17 -6.50 30.17 6.26
CA LEU A 17 -6.29 30.74 7.59
C LEU A 17 -6.52 32.25 7.59
N GLN A 18 -6.07 32.97 6.56
CA GLN A 18 -6.28 34.41 6.43
C GLN A 18 -7.77 34.76 6.47
N ASN A 19 -8.63 33.94 5.81
CA ASN A 19 -10.07 34.14 5.81
C ASN A 19 -10.70 33.92 7.19
N PHE A 20 -10.15 33.03 8.01
CA PHE A 20 -10.66 32.75 9.35
C PHE A 20 -10.14 33.69 10.43
N LEU A 21 -8.89 34.13 10.32
CA LEU A 21 -8.23 34.96 11.34
C LEU A 21 -8.46 36.46 11.16
N GLY A 22 -8.83 36.91 9.96
CA GLY A 22 -9.16 38.31 9.71
C GLY A 22 -7.93 39.23 9.58
N LYS A 23 -8.15 40.57 9.73
CA LYS A 23 -7.15 41.59 9.38
C LYS A 23 -6.02 41.78 10.40
N ASP A 24 -6.20 41.30 11.64
CA ASP A 24 -5.16 41.40 12.67
C ASP A 24 -3.99 40.44 12.46
N TYR A 25 -4.14 39.48 11.56
CA TYR A 25 -3.16 38.52 11.21
C TYR A 25 -2.67 38.67 9.76
N SER A 26 -1.38 38.53 9.54
CA SER A 26 -0.77 38.41 8.21
C SER A 26 -0.29 36.97 8.02
N VAL A 27 -0.89 36.22 7.10
CA VAL A 27 -0.55 34.82 6.89
C VAL A 27 0.35 34.66 5.67
N VAL A 28 1.49 33.98 5.83
CA VAL A 28 2.48 33.73 4.78
C VAL A 28 2.85 32.24 4.69
N ALA A 29 3.34 31.79 3.54
CA ALA A 29 3.72 30.39 3.33
C ALA A 29 5.26 30.25 3.22
N SER A 30 5.81 29.17 3.83
CA SER A 30 7.21 28.76 3.70
C SER A 30 7.49 27.81 2.52
N TYR A 31 6.43 27.31 1.90
CA TYR A 31 6.49 26.35 0.77
C TYR A 31 7.17 25.00 1.11
N GLY A 32 6.91 24.49 2.30
CA GLY A 32 7.35 23.18 2.79
C GLY A 32 8.66 23.19 3.55
N HIS A 33 9.46 22.14 3.43
CA HIS A 33 10.77 22.04 4.06
C HIS A 33 11.72 23.12 3.55
N ILE A 34 12.46 23.72 4.48
CA ILE A 34 13.38 24.82 4.19
C ILE A 34 14.85 24.43 4.31
N ARG A 35 15.18 23.46 5.16
CA ARG A 35 16.54 22.94 5.38
C ARG A 35 16.59 21.43 5.31
N ASP A 36 17.72 20.89 4.87
CA ASP A 36 18.09 19.49 4.98
C ASP A 36 19.55 19.34 5.42
N LEU A 37 19.94 18.14 5.85
CA LEU A 37 21.34 17.83 6.13
C LEU A 37 22.20 18.08 4.89
N THR A 38 23.38 18.67 5.08
CA THR A 38 24.35 18.87 3.99
C THR A 38 24.68 17.54 3.32
N THR A 39 25.04 17.60 2.05
CA THR A 39 25.47 16.42 1.28
C THR A 39 26.91 16.58 0.86
N LYS A 40 27.68 15.52 1.03
CA LYS A 40 29.04 15.45 0.50
C LYS A 40 29.05 15.71 -1.00
N LYS A 41 29.84 16.66 -1.45
CA LYS A 41 30.07 16.89 -2.89
C LYS A 41 30.99 15.80 -3.43
N TRP A 42 30.70 15.33 -4.64
CA TRP A 42 31.52 14.32 -5.29
C TRP A 42 32.96 14.91 -5.52
N GLY A 43 33.98 14.19 -5.03
CA GLY A 43 35.38 14.64 -5.10
C GLY A 43 35.87 15.50 -3.92
N ASP A 44 34.98 15.97 -3.03
CA ASP A 44 35.35 16.74 -1.84
C ASP A 44 35.63 15.78 -0.67
N LYS A 45 36.89 15.69 -0.24
CA LYS A 45 37.34 14.81 0.83
C LYS A 45 37.02 15.35 2.23
N GLU A 46 36.83 16.65 2.38
CA GLU A 46 36.61 17.34 3.66
C GLU A 46 35.10 17.44 4.01
N SER A 47 34.23 17.33 3.04
CA SER A 47 32.78 17.41 3.31
C SER A 47 32.22 16.09 3.84
N ASN A 48 31.35 16.17 4.84
CA ASN A 48 30.59 15.03 5.39
C ASN A 48 29.16 14.98 4.82
N ASN A 49 28.43 13.93 5.18
CA ASN A 49 27.02 13.75 4.77
C ASN A 49 26.04 14.53 5.67
N GLY A 50 26.49 15.59 6.32
CA GLY A 50 25.68 16.44 7.19
C GLY A 50 25.57 15.95 8.64
N TYR A 51 26.39 14.99 9.04
CA TYR A 51 26.46 14.51 10.41
C TYR A 51 27.88 14.09 10.81
N GLU A 52 28.18 14.22 12.08
CA GLU A 52 29.37 13.69 12.76
C GLU A 52 28.92 12.95 14.00
N ILE A 53 29.44 11.74 14.22
CA ILE A 53 29.04 10.87 15.32
C ILE A 53 30.26 10.53 16.18
N ASP A 54 30.23 10.93 17.44
CA ASP A 54 31.23 10.60 18.48
C ASP A 54 30.60 9.56 19.43
N ILE A 55 30.81 8.28 19.11
CA ILE A 55 30.23 7.17 19.86
C ILE A 55 30.61 7.19 21.32
N PRO A 56 31.91 7.32 21.70
CA PRO A 56 32.33 7.34 23.11
C PRO A 56 31.67 8.42 23.95
N LYS A 57 31.36 9.59 23.33
CA LYS A 57 30.72 10.70 24.03
C LYS A 57 29.20 10.73 23.86
N ASN A 58 28.61 9.78 23.16
CA ASN A 58 27.19 9.80 22.77
C ASN A 58 26.76 11.16 22.19
N LYS A 59 27.57 11.70 21.27
CA LYS A 59 27.32 13.01 20.68
C LYS A 59 27.13 12.92 19.18
N VAL A 60 26.11 13.62 18.68
CA VAL A 60 25.81 13.73 17.24
C VAL A 60 25.70 15.21 16.86
N ASN A 61 26.60 15.66 16.00
CA ASN A 61 26.53 17.00 15.42
C ASN A 61 25.85 16.93 14.06
N LEU A 62 24.90 17.83 13.79
CA LEU A 62 24.15 17.89 12.55
C LEU A 62 24.40 19.21 11.83
N ASN A 63 24.78 19.13 10.55
CA ASN A 63 25.03 20.28 9.71
C ASN A 63 23.86 20.47 8.73
N TRP A 64 23.07 21.51 8.96
CA TRP A 64 21.91 21.85 8.16
C TRP A 64 22.23 22.89 7.09
N ALA A 65 21.63 22.74 5.91
CA ALA A 65 21.73 23.71 4.83
C ALA A 65 20.35 24.08 4.30
N VAL A 66 20.18 25.38 4.02
CA VAL A 66 18.95 25.88 3.39
C VAL A 66 18.87 25.38 1.95
N GLU A 67 17.75 24.78 1.58
CA GLU A 67 17.47 24.34 0.22
C GLU A 67 17.43 25.53 -0.75
N LYS A 68 18.02 25.38 -1.93
CA LYS A 68 18.10 26.47 -2.93
C LYS A 68 16.73 27.09 -3.22
N ARG A 69 15.68 26.25 -3.34
CA ARG A 69 14.31 26.69 -3.61
C ARG A 69 13.70 27.50 -2.47
N SER A 70 14.11 27.26 -1.22
CA SER A 70 13.53 27.86 -0.02
C SER A 70 14.15 29.19 0.34
N LYS A 71 15.35 29.52 -0.15
CA LYS A 71 16.08 30.76 0.16
C LYS A 71 15.24 32.02 -0.09
N LYS A 72 14.53 32.08 -1.20
CA LYS A 72 13.67 33.21 -1.57
C LYS A 72 12.58 33.45 -0.51
N TYR A 73 11.89 32.38 -0.12
CA TYR A 73 10.77 32.49 0.83
C TYR A 73 11.24 32.86 2.24
N ILE A 74 12.37 32.31 2.68
CA ILE A 74 12.99 32.70 3.97
C ILE A 74 13.35 34.18 3.96
N GLN A 75 13.93 34.68 2.87
CA GLN A 75 14.25 36.11 2.74
C GLN A 75 13.02 37.01 2.76
N GLU A 76 11.93 36.60 2.09
CA GLU A 76 10.66 37.31 2.11
C GLU A 76 10.06 37.36 3.52
N ILE A 77 10.05 36.21 4.24
CA ILE A 77 9.57 36.16 5.63
C ILE A 77 10.44 37.01 6.54
N SER A 78 11.77 36.95 6.40
CA SER A 78 12.71 37.78 7.17
C SER A 78 12.46 39.28 6.96
N LYS A 79 12.23 39.73 5.71
CA LYS A 79 11.89 41.12 5.39
C LYS A 79 10.57 41.54 6.06
N ILE A 80 9.53 40.65 6.04
CA ILE A 80 8.25 40.92 6.70
C ILE A 80 8.45 41.11 8.20
N ILE A 81 9.22 40.24 8.85
CA ILE A 81 9.50 40.34 10.29
C ILE A 81 10.22 41.65 10.62
N LYS A 82 11.28 41.99 9.87
CA LYS A 82 12.06 43.21 10.09
C LYS A 82 11.26 44.50 9.87
N ASN A 83 10.44 44.51 8.81
CA ASN A 83 9.67 45.70 8.43
C ASN A 83 8.41 45.92 9.29
N LYS A 84 7.67 44.84 9.60
CA LYS A 84 6.40 44.92 10.31
C LYS A 84 6.53 44.80 11.82
N LYS A 85 7.63 44.24 12.33
CA LYS A 85 7.88 43.98 13.78
C LYS A 85 6.66 43.40 14.47
N PRO A 86 6.15 42.23 14.08
CA PRO A 86 4.91 41.67 14.62
C PRO A 86 4.98 41.50 16.13
N GLU A 87 3.88 41.73 16.83
CA GLU A 87 3.74 41.53 18.29
C GLU A 87 3.87 40.03 18.62
N SER A 88 3.32 39.17 17.75
CA SER A 88 3.46 37.71 17.88
C SER A 88 3.65 37.02 16.55
N ILE A 89 4.47 35.97 16.56
CA ILE A 89 4.74 35.09 15.41
C ILE A 89 4.20 33.71 15.73
N PHE A 90 3.35 33.19 14.86
CA PHE A 90 2.73 31.88 15.00
C PHE A 90 3.25 30.92 13.91
N LEU A 91 3.86 29.82 14.32
CA LEU A 91 4.31 28.74 13.44
C LEU A 91 3.19 27.70 13.36
N ALA A 92 2.46 27.68 12.23
CA ALA A 92 1.23 26.89 12.06
C ALA A 92 1.39 25.80 11.00
N SER A 93 2.49 25.02 11.09
CA SER A 93 2.76 23.84 10.27
C SER A 93 1.90 22.64 10.67
N ASP A 94 1.92 21.56 9.87
CA ASP A 94 1.10 20.36 10.08
C ASP A 94 1.33 19.74 11.49
N PRO A 95 0.36 18.98 12.03
CA PRO A 95 0.40 18.46 13.40
C PRO A 95 1.22 17.18 13.56
N ASP A 96 2.27 16.97 12.77
CA ASP A 96 3.13 15.81 12.87
C ASP A 96 4.60 16.21 13.16
N ARG A 97 5.49 15.20 13.36
CA ARG A 97 6.93 15.42 13.61
C ARG A 97 7.61 16.21 12.49
N GLU A 98 7.12 16.04 11.25
CA GLU A 98 7.65 16.77 10.08
C GLU A 98 7.28 18.26 10.16
N GLY A 99 6.02 18.56 10.53
CA GLY A 99 5.56 19.94 10.74
C GLY A 99 6.26 20.60 11.93
N GLU A 100 6.51 19.85 13.02
CA GLU A 100 7.27 20.36 14.17
C GLU A 100 8.71 20.72 13.79
N ALA A 101 9.35 19.84 12.98
CA ALA A 101 10.68 20.11 12.46
C ALA A 101 10.72 21.31 11.50
N ILE A 102 9.68 21.49 10.67
CA ILE A 102 9.57 22.68 9.80
C ILE A 102 9.50 23.95 10.67
N SER A 103 8.68 23.95 11.72
CA SER A 103 8.56 25.06 12.67
C SER A 103 9.89 25.37 13.35
N TRP A 104 10.59 24.31 13.82
CA TRP A 104 11.91 24.46 14.42
C TRP A 104 12.94 25.02 13.43
N HIS A 105 13.01 24.48 12.21
CA HIS A 105 13.91 24.97 11.18
C HIS A 105 13.65 26.43 10.81
N LEU A 106 12.37 26.86 10.75
CA LEU A 106 12.03 28.25 10.52
C LEU A 106 12.48 29.16 11.66
N ALA A 107 12.20 28.74 12.90
CA ALA A 107 12.57 29.53 14.07
C ALA A 107 14.10 29.67 14.21
N ASP A 108 14.84 28.59 13.95
CA ASP A 108 16.31 28.60 14.00
C ASP A 108 16.91 29.47 12.89
N GLU A 109 16.48 29.30 11.64
CA GLU A 109 16.99 30.03 10.48
C GLU A 109 16.68 31.53 10.54
N LEU A 110 15.56 31.90 11.14
CA LEU A 110 15.14 33.29 11.31
C LEU A 110 15.62 33.89 12.63
N SER A 111 16.43 33.18 13.43
CA SER A 111 16.93 33.59 14.77
C SER A 111 15.79 33.91 15.75
N LEU A 112 14.73 33.11 15.74
CA LEU A 112 13.54 33.27 16.55
C LEU A 112 13.44 32.23 17.70
N LEU A 113 14.39 31.30 17.80
CA LEU A 113 14.41 30.31 18.88
C LEU A 113 14.57 30.96 20.23
N GLY A 114 13.67 30.62 21.19
CA GLY A 114 13.70 31.17 22.55
C GLY A 114 12.98 32.52 22.70
N GLU A 115 12.57 33.16 21.62
CA GLU A 115 11.82 34.41 21.67
C GLU A 115 10.42 34.18 22.30
N LYS A 116 10.06 35.07 23.25
CA LYS A 116 8.80 34.93 24.01
C LYS A 116 7.56 35.06 23.15
N ASN A 117 7.62 35.85 22.08
CA ASN A 117 6.53 36.14 21.18
C ASN A 117 6.38 35.12 20.02
N VAL A 118 7.22 34.07 20.01
CA VAL A 118 7.15 33.01 19.00
C VAL A 118 6.41 31.80 19.57
N ASN A 119 5.37 31.39 18.89
CA ASN A 119 4.45 30.37 19.34
C ASN A 119 4.16 29.33 18.26
N ARG A 120 3.93 28.10 18.65
CA ARG A 120 3.50 26.99 17.83
C ARG A 120 1.97 26.84 17.91
N VAL A 121 1.31 26.73 16.77
CA VAL A 121 -0.14 26.47 16.70
C VAL A 121 -0.37 25.15 15.95
N VAL A 122 -1.12 24.25 16.57
CA VAL A 122 -1.41 22.92 16.06
C VAL A 122 -2.91 22.74 15.92
N PHE A 123 -3.36 22.26 14.78
CA PHE A 123 -4.76 21.92 14.51
C PHE A 123 -4.85 20.70 13.59
N HIS A 124 -5.87 19.88 13.81
CA HIS A 124 -6.09 18.62 13.09
C HIS A 124 -7.14 18.76 11.98
N GLU A 125 -7.82 19.89 11.91
CA GLU A 125 -8.73 20.25 10.82
C GLU A 125 -8.66 21.76 10.57
N ILE A 126 -9.00 22.16 9.35
CA ILE A 126 -8.98 23.57 8.95
C ILE A 126 -10.44 24.06 8.89
N THR A 127 -11.04 24.23 10.05
CA THR A 127 -12.36 24.84 10.25
C THR A 127 -12.21 26.12 11.06
N LYS A 128 -13.18 27.03 10.95
CA LYS A 128 -13.12 28.31 11.68
C LYS A 128 -12.99 28.10 13.19
N ASN A 129 -13.77 27.19 13.76
CA ASN A 129 -13.76 26.93 15.20
C ASN A 129 -12.42 26.36 15.66
N ALA A 130 -11.94 25.29 15.00
CA ALA A 130 -10.67 24.64 15.34
C ALA A 130 -9.47 25.61 15.22
N ILE A 131 -9.46 26.46 14.19
CA ILE A 131 -8.42 27.48 14.01
C ILE A 131 -8.49 28.52 15.13
N VAL A 132 -9.66 29.14 15.38
CA VAL A 132 -9.78 30.15 16.42
C VAL A 132 -9.38 29.61 17.79
N ASP A 133 -9.80 28.39 18.13
CA ASP A 133 -9.47 27.77 19.41
C ASP A 133 -7.99 27.41 19.54
N SER A 134 -7.35 26.97 18.45
CA SER A 134 -5.92 26.70 18.43
C SER A 134 -5.08 27.97 18.66
N PHE A 135 -5.51 29.10 18.13
CA PHE A 135 -4.82 30.39 18.32
C PHE A 135 -5.05 31.01 19.72
N LYS A 136 -6.10 30.60 20.44
CA LYS A 136 -6.28 30.99 21.84
C LYS A 136 -5.34 30.25 22.79
N ASN A 137 -4.91 29.03 22.40
CA ASN A 137 -4.08 28.12 23.20
C ASN A 137 -2.79 27.75 22.49
N PRO A 138 -1.92 28.72 22.14
CA PRO A 138 -0.67 28.44 21.45
C PRO A 138 0.30 27.71 22.38
N LYS A 139 1.15 26.87 21.80
CA LYS A 139 2.19 26.09 22.49
C LYS A 139 3.58 26.63 22.18
N LYS A 140 4.61 26.09 22.79
CA LYS A 140 5.98 26.22 22.32
C LYS A 140 6.32 25.05 21.40
N ILE A 141 7.42 25.18 20.62
CA ILE A 141 7.94 24.09 19.79
C ILE A 141 8.28 22.93 20.71
N ASP A 142 7.78 21.75 20.40
CA ASP A 142 8.07 20.51 21.13
C ASP A 142 9.43 19.95 20.68
N MET A 143 10.45 20.16 21.50
CA MET A 143 11.80 19.70 21.18
C MET A 143 11.95 18.18 21.17
N ASN A 144 11.09 17.42 21.87
CA ASN A 144 11.12 15.96 21.82
C ASN A 144 10.67 15.45 20.44
N LEU A 145 9.62 16.06 19.88
CA LEU A 145 9.19 15.76 18.51
C LEU A 145 10.29 16.13 17.49
N VAL A 146 10.96 17.28 17.69
CA VAL A 146 12.10 17.71 16.86
C VAL A 146 13.24 16.70 16.95
N ASP A 147 13.58 16.22 18.14
CA ASP A 147 14.64 15.24 18.36
C ASP A 147 14.29 13.88 17.75
N GLY A 148 13.02 13.46 17.84
CA GLY A 148 12.53 12.29 17.10
C GLY A 148 12.67 12.43 15.58
N TYR A 149 12.45 13.62 15.03
CA TYR A 149 12.70 13.92 13.62
C TYR A 149 14.21 13.89 13.29
N LYS A 150 15.08 14.53 14.09
CA LYS A 150 16.54 14.52 13.90
C LYS A 150 17.10 13.09 13.88
N ALA A 151 16.72 12.28 14.87
CA ALA A 151 17.12 10.87 14.96
C ALA A 151 16.72 10.09 13.70
N ARG A 152 15.46 10.19 13.31
CA ARG A 152 14.96 9.55 12.08
C ARG A 152 15.74 10.02 10.86
N ARG A 153 15.89 11.34 10.69
CA ARG A 153 16.53 11.93 9.52
C ARG A 153 17.99 11.51 9.37
N VAL A 154 18.76 11.50 10.47
CA VAL A 154 20.18 11.10 10.41
C VAL A 154 20.32 9.59 10.18
N MET A 155 19.53 8.72 10.84
CA MET A 155 19.60 7.30 10.59
C MET A 155 19.20 6.93 9.14
N ASP A 156 18.14 7.55 8.59
CA ASP A 156 17.76 7.35 7.20
C ASP A 156 18.84 7.83 6.23
N ARG A 157 19.58 8.91 6.59
CA ARG A 157 20.74 9.42 5.85
C ARG A 157 21.91 8.44 5.90
N ILE A 158 22.25 7.93 7.07
CA ILE A 158 23.31 6.93 7.26
C ILE A 158 23.05 5.71 6.38
N VAL A 159 21.89 5.06 6.56
CA VAL A 159 21.57 3.85 5.79
C VAL A 159 21.54 4.15 4.28
N GLY A 160 20.82 5.20 3.88
CA GLY A 160 20.62 5.49 2.46
C GLY A 160 21.91 5.86 1.72
N PHE A 161 22.78 6.64 2.34
CA PHE A 161 24.00 7.15 1.69
C PHE A 161 25.17 6.20 1.82
N GLU A 162 25.41 5.64 3.02
CA GLU A 162 26.59 4.82 3.24
C GLU A 162 26.47 3.42 2.63
N THR A 163 25.23 2.88 2.48
CA THR A 163 25.07 1.59 1.80
C THR A 163 25.03 1.70 0.28
N SER A 164 24.68 2.85 -0.32
CA SER A 164 24.39 2.95 -1.76
C SER A 164 25.57 2.56 -2.65
N ALA A 165 26.76 3.13 -2.40
CA ALA A 165 27.95 2.83 -3.19
C ALA A 165 28.45 1.39 -2.95
N PRO A 166 28.63 0.92 -1.68
CA PRO A 166 29.01 -0.46 -1.41
C PRO A 166 28.02 -1.49 -1.97
N LEU A 167 26.72 -1.25 -1.85
CA LEU A 167 25.70 -2.14 -2.41
C LEU A 167 25.77 -2.19 -3.92
N SER A 168 25.83 -1.04 -4.60
CA SER A 168 25.95 -0.98 -6.05
C SER A 168 27.21 -1.71 -6.56
N SER A 169 28.31 -1.62 -5.81
CA SER A 169 29.56 -2.33 -6.09
C SER A 169 29.40 -3.85 -5.87
N ALA A 170 28.84 -4.24 -4.74
CA ALA A 170 28.64 -5.64 -4.36
C ALA A 170 27.74 -6.39 -5.36
N ILE A 171 26.69 -5.74 -5.87
CA ILE A 171 25.75 -6.36 -6.82
C ILE A 171 26.08 -6.07 -8.29
N ARG A 172 27.14 -5.31 -8.56
CA ARG A 172 27.57 -4.86 -9.91
C ARG A 172 26.47 -4.16 -10.73
N VAL A 173 25.53 -3.52 -10.06
CA VAL A 173 24.43 -2.74 -10.66
C VAL A 173 24.43 -1.33 -10.09
N GLY A 174 24.79 -0.35 -10.91
CA GLY A 174 24.90 1.03 -10.47
C GLY A 174 23.57 1.68 -10.10
N GLY A 175 23.63 2.71 -9.23
CA GLY A 175 22.49 3.53 -8.87
C GLY A 175 21.43 2.81 -7.99
N ARG A 176 21.83 1.79 -7.25
CA ARG A 176 20.96 1.09 -6.30
C ARG A 176 21.19 1.59 -4.89
N ALA A 177 20.11 1.78 -4.16
CA ALA A 177 20.12 2.18 -2.78
C ALA A 177 19.07 1.40 -1.99
N THR A 178 19.28 1.31 -0.70
CA THR A 178 18.31 0.79 0.24
C THR A 178 18.05 1.82 1.34
N GLY A 179 17.20 1.51 2.30
CA GLY A 179 16.91 2.38 3.42
C GLY A 179 16.36 1.57 4.57
N ARG A 180 16.36 2.18 5.76
CA ARG A 180 16.00 1.55 7.04
C ARG A 180 14.63 0.84 7.03
N VAL A 181 13.63 1.39 6.33
CA VAL A 181 12.30 0.77 6.19
C VAL A 181 12.09 0.11 4.82
N GLN A 182 12.91 0.44 3.82
CA GLN A 182 12.84 -0.12 2.47
C GLN A 182 13.40 -1.54 2.41
N GLY A 183 14.50 -1.79 3.11
CA GLY A 183 15.12 -3.10 3.22
C GLY A 183 14.17 -4.17 3.75
N PRO A 184 13.59 -4.01 4.94
CA PRO A 184 12.63 -4.97 5.48
C PRO A 184 11.36 -5.09 4.63
N SER A 185 10.91 -4.02 3.98
CA SER A 185 9.78 -4.09 3.04
C SER A 185 10.09 -4.96 1.82
N LEU A 186 11.31 -4.86 1.29
CA LEU A 186 11.78 -5.75 0.23
C LEU A 186 11.95 -7.19 0.73
N LEU A 187 12.38 -7.39 1.98
CA LEU A 187 12.48 -8.73 2.60
C LEU A 187 11.12 -9.43 2.65
N ILE A 188 10.06 -8.73 3.02
CA ILE A 188 8.68 -9.27 3.03
C ILE A 188 8.31 -9.80 1.63
N VAL A 189 8.54 -9.00 0.60
CA VAL A 189 8.28 -9.41 -0.79
C VAL A 189 9.20 -10.55 -1.21
N HIS A 190 10.48 -10.50 -0.83
CA HIS A 190 11.48 -11.52 -1.12
C HIS A 190 11.07 -12.89 -0.55
N ASN A 191 10.64 -12.92 0.70
CA ASN A 191 10.20 -14.15 1.36
C ASN A 191 8.93 -14.72 0.70
N ARG A 192 7.96 -13.85 0.34
CA ARG A 192 6.76 -14.27 -0.38
C ARG A 192 7.09 -14.89 -1.74
N GLU A 193 7.98 -14.32 -2.51
CA GLU A 193 8.42 -14.91 -3.80
C GLU A 193 9.14 -16.24 -3.60
N ASN A 194 9.93 -16.39 -2.53
CA ASN A 194 10.56 -17.66 -2.20
C ASN A 194 9.52 -18.72 -1.79
N GLU A 195 8.50 -18.36 -0.98
CA GLU A 195 7.37 -19.24 -0.65
C GLU A 195 6.63 -19.69 -1.91
N ILE A 196 6.36 -18.77 -2.85
CA ILE A 196 5.69 -19.08 -4.11
C ILE A 196 6.51 -20.03 -4.97
N LYS A 197 7.83 -19.82 -5.08
CA LYS A 197 8.73 -20.69 -5.83
C LYS A 197 8.92 -22.07 -5.21
N ALA A 198 8.92 -22.15 -3.89
CA ALA A 198 9.04 -23.42 -3.17
C ALA A 198 7.74 -24.24 -3.20
N HIS A 199 6.61 -23.63 -3.58
CA HIS A 199 5.33 -24.32 -3.61
C HIS A 199 5.30 -25.39 -4.69
N LYS A 200 4.97 -26.62 -4.29
CA LYS A 200 4.69 -27.73 -5.20
C LYS A 200 3.18 -27.88 -5.32
N ALA A 201 2.67 -27.70 -6.52
CA ALA A 201 1.25 -27.87 -6.78
C ALA A 201 0.84 -29.34 -6.57
N LEU A 202 -0.07 -29.59 -5.66
CA LEU A 202 -0.65 -30.90 -5.42
C LEU A 202 -2.00 -30.98 -6.12
N GLU A 203 -2.19 -32.05 -6.88
CA GLU A 203 -3.47 -32.33 -7.54
C GLU A 203 -4.52 -32.76 -6.50
N TYR A 204 -5.72 -32.26 -6.65
CA TYR A 204 -6.91 -32.72 -5.92
C TYR A 204 -8.15 -32.56 -6.78
N TRP A 205 -9.18 -33.30 -6.43
CA TRP A 205 -10.46 -33.28 -7.14
C TRP A 205 -11.56 -32.73 -6.23
N SER A 206 -12.53 -32.04 -6.83
CA SER A 206 -13.76 -31.62 -6.18
C SER A 206 -14.95 -32.18 -6.95
N ILE A 207 -16.03 -32.42 -6.25
CA ILE A 207 -17.29 -32.91 -6.81
C ILE A 207 -18.37 -31.90 -6.48
N ASP A 208 -18.87 -31.26 -7.54
CA ASP A 208 -20.02 -30.35 -7.49
C ASP A 208 -21.28 -31.17 -7.82
N ILE A 209 -22.32 -31.04 -7.00
CA ILE A 209 -23.56 -31.80 -7.12
C ILE A 209 -24.71 -30.81 -7.22
N ASN A 210 -25.53 -30.95 -8.25
CA ASN A 210 -26.78 -30.22 -8.39
C ASN A 210 -27.91 -31.15 -8.06
N LEU A 211 -28.75 -30.74 -7.10
CA LEU A 211 -29.94 -31.44 -6.67
C LEU A 211 -31.19 -30.64 -7.06
N SER A 212 -32.32 -31.29 -7.08
CA SER A 212 -33.63 -30.66 -7.28
C SER A 212 -34.55 -31.01 -6.12
N SER A 213 -35.23 -29.99 -5.59
CA SER A 213 -36.32 -30.17 -4.64
C SER A 213 -37.58 -30.80 -5.31
N ASN A 214 -38.57 -31.17 -4.51
CA ASN A 214 -39.86 -31.64 -5.01
C ASN A 214 -40.59 -30.62 -5.89
N ASP A 215 -40.31 -29.32 -5.67
CA ASP A 215 -40.88 -28.20 -6.47
C ASP A 215 -40.06 -27.91 -7.73
N ASN A 216 -39.16 -28.81 -8.14
CA ASN A 216 -38.25 -28.66 -9.28
C ASN A 216 -37.27 -27.47 -9.19
N LEU A 217 -37.03 -26.93 -8.01
CA LEU A 217 -36.02 -25.91 -7.81
C LEU A 217 -34.61 -26.56 -7.74
N GLU A 218 -33.75 -26.21 -8.66
CA GLU A 218 -32.38 -26.71 -8.67
C GLU A 218 -31.48 -25.92 -7.70
N PHE A 219 -30.64 -26.63 -6.97
CA PHE A 219 -29.68 -26.04 -6.05
C PHE A 219 -28.40 -26.85 -5.97
N LYS A 220 -27.29 -26.12 -5.69
CA LYS A 220 -25.97 -26.71 -5.63
C LYS A 220 -25.59 -27.08 -4.21
N VAL A 221 -25.01 -28.27 -4.05
CA VAL A 221 -24.47 -28.74 -2.79
C VAL A 221 -23.01 -29.19 -2.96
N GLN A 222 -22.25 -29.16 -1.86
CA GLN A 222 -20.87 -29.61 -1.83
C GLN A 222 -20.74 -30.88 -0.99
N LEU A 223 -19.96 -31.82 -1.49
CA LEU A 223 -19.61 -33.01 -0.72
C LEU A 223 -18.62 -32.62 0.39
N LYS A 224 -18.94 -32.87 1.65
CA LYS A 224 -18.08 -32.56 2.82
C LYS A 224 -17.25 -33.76 3.26
N GLY A 225 -17.84 -34.93 3.26
CA GLY A 225 -17.19 -36.14 3.75
C GLY A 225 -18.07 -37.35 3.69
N ASN A 226 -17.67 -38.42 4.37
CA ASN A 226 -18.45 -39.62 4.60
C ASN A 226 -18.41 -39.98 6.09
N ASN A 227 -19.06 -41.12 6.46
CA ASN A 227 -19.07 -41.62 7.83
C ASN A 227 -17.72 -41.83 8.47
N GLN A 228 -16.69 -42.07 7.69
CA GLN A 228 -15.33 -42.35 8.15
C GLN A 228 -14.46 -41.07 8.20
N LYS A 229 -14.71 -40.08 7.31
CA LYS A 229 -13.97 -38.82 7.21
C LYS A 229 -14.94 -37.65 7.05
N LYS A 230 -15.10 -36.85 8.10
CA LYS A 230 -16.04 -35.71 8.12
C LYS A 230 -15.65 -34.53 7.26
N ASP A 231 -14.38 -34.39 6.85
CA ASP A 231 -13.87 -33.22 6.14
C ASP A 231 -13.09 -33.61 4.89
N PHE A 232 -13.77 -33.87 3.77
CA PHE A 232 -13.14 -34.12 2.48
C PHE A 232 -12.56 -32.89 1.80
N TYR A 233 -12.88 -31.66 2.25
CA TYR A 233 -12.58 -30.41 1.55
C TYR A 233 -11.75 -29.40 2.35
N MET A 234 -11.26 -29.73 3.55
CA MET A 234 -10.39 -28.83 4.28
C MET A 234 -8.93 -29.08 3.89
N PHE A 235 -8.46 -28.37 2.85
CA PHE A 235 -7.07 -28.25 2.57
C PHE A 235 -6.49 -27.07 3.36
N ASP A 236 -5.83 -27.34 4.48
CA ASP A 236 -5.07 -26.35 5.23
C ASP A 236 -3.59 -26.73 5.21
N VAL A 237 -2.80 -26.07 4.36
CA VAL A 237 -1.34 -26.28 4.23
C VAL A 237 -0.61 -26.15 5.57
N LYS A 238 -1.19 -25.44 6.55
CA LYS A 238 -0.61 -25.26 7.89
C LYS A 238 -0.85 -26.44 8.84
N LYS A 239 -1.75 -27.37 8.50
CA LYS A 239 -2.18 -28.44 9.40
C LYS A 239 -1.89 -29.86 8.93
N ASP A 240 -1.05 -30.04 7.89
CA ASP A 240 -0.75 -31.37 7.31
C ASP A 240 -2.01 -32.21 6.95
N ILE A 241 -3.08 -31.55 6.52
CA ILE A 241 -4.33 -32.24 6.20
C ILE A 241 -4.18 -32.95 4.84
N GLN A 242 -4.42 -34.24 4.82
CA GLN A 242 -4.44 -35.07 3.61
C GLN A 242 -5.51 -34.60 2.64
N ILE A 243 -5.17 -34.56 1.35
CA ILE A 243 -6.07 -34.26 0.25
C ILE A 243 -7.15 -35.34 0.18
N PRO A 244 -8.43 -35.01 0.31
CA PRO A 244 -9.50 -36.02 0.45
C PRO A 244 -9.80 -36.81 -0.81
N ILE A 245 -9.68 -36.19 -1.99
CA ILE A 245 -9.86 -36.83 -3.29
C ILE A 245 -8.57 -36.63 -4.10
N PRO A 246 -7.56 -37.49 -3.88
CA PRO A 246 -6.22 -37.24 -4.40
C PRO A 246 -6.04 -37.62 -5.87
N SER A 247 -6.97 -38.33 -6.48
CA SER A 247 -6.83 -38.83 -7.84
C SER A 247 -8.13 -38.82 -8.64
N LYS A 248 -7.99 -38.87 -9.95
CA LYS A 248 -9.12 -39.01 -10.89
C LYS A 248 -9.94 -40.29 -10.61
N ASP A 249 -9.28 -41.38 -10.24
CA ASP A 249 -9.93 -42.67 -10.00
C ASP A 249 -10.78 -42.59 -8.70
N SER A 250 -10.24 -42.01 -7.64
CA SER A 250 -11.00 -41.75 -6.41
C SER A 250 -12.24 -40.88 -6.68
N ALA A 251 -12.10 -39.83 -7.50
CA ALA A 251 -13.21 -38.97 -7.88
C ALA A 251 -14.26 -39.71 -8.74
N LYS A 252 -13.80 -40.63 -9.61
CA LYS A 252 -14.70 -41.45 -10.44
C LYS A 252 -15.49 -42.44 -9.59
N ILE A 253 -14.88 -43.11 -8.64
CA ILE A 253 -15.57 -44.04 -7.71
C ILE A 253 -16.62 -43.29 -6.90
N LEU A 254 -16.29 -42.12 -6.35
CA LEU A 254 -17.21 -41.29 -5.60
C LEU A 254 -18.39 -40.81 -6.47
N GLU A 255 -18.14 -40.39 -7.71
CA GLU A 255 -19.18 -40.01 -8.65
C GLU A 255 -20.14 -41.17 -8.93
N GLU A 256 -19.64 -42.39 -9.17
CA GLU A 256 -20.44 -43.57 -9.44
C GLU A 256 -21.30 -43.95 -8.25
N ASN A 257 -20.78 -43.87 -7.02
CA ASN A 257 -21.53 -44.11 -5.79
C ASN A 257 -22.61 -43.06 -5.58
N LEU A 258 -22.25 -41.77 -5.73
CA LEU A 258 -23.19 -40.67 -5.58
C LEU A 258 -24.31 -40.66 -6.64
N LYS A 259 -24.02 -41.10 -7.88
CA LYS A 259 -25.07 -41.25 -8.92
C LYS A 259 -26.15 -42.26 -8.57
N LYS A 260 -25.84 -43.23 -7.70
CA LYS A 260 -26.74 -44.32 -7.31
C LYS A 260 -27.27 -44.13 -5.89
N ALA A 261 -26.94 -43.00 -5.25
CA ALA A 261 -27.33 -42.72 -3.87
C ALA A 261 -28.72 -42.08 -3.76
N ASP A 262 -29.39 -42.33 -2.66
CA ASP A 262 -30.62 -41.67 -2.26
C ASP A 262 -30.29 -40.45 -1.40
N TYR A 263 -30.82 -39.28 -1.76
CA TYR A 263 -30.52 -38.02 -1.12
C TYR A 263 -31.68 -37.60 -0.20
N THR A 264 -31.35 -37.33 1.07
CA THR A 264 -32.34 -36.94 2.07
C THR A 264 -31.83 -35.73 2.88
N VAL A 265 -32.69 -34.73 3.08
CA VAL A 265 -32.39 -33.58 3.92
C VAL A 265 -32.32 -34.01 5.38
N LYS A 266 -31.13 -33.93 5.97
CA LYS A 266 -30.85 -34.34 7.36
C LYS A 266 -31.14 -33.28 8.38
N SER A 267 -30.69 -32.05 8.12
CA SER A 267 -30.91 -30.93 9.01
C SER A 267 -30.92 -29.63 8.27
N ILE A 268 -31.65 -28.68 8.79
CA ILE A 268 -31.67 -27.28 8.34
C ILE A 268 -31.46 -26.43 9.57
N SER A 269 -30.46 -25.55 9.53
CA SER A 269 -30.19 -24.63 10.62
C SER A 269 -30.04 -23.21 10.08
N SER A 270 -30.80 -22.29 10.66
CA SER A 270 -30.67 -20.86 10.37
C SER A 270 -30.17 -20.12 11.60
N ASN A 271 -29.18 -19.27 11.41
CA ASN A 271 -28.62 -18.45 12.45
C ASN A 271 -28.39 -17.01 11.94
N GLU A 272 -28.67 -16.05 12.79
CA GLU A 272 -28.39 -14.67 12.52
C GLU A 272 -26.95 -14.31 12.94
N PHE A 273 -26.25 -13.65 12.05
CA PHE A 273 -24.89 -13.14 12.26
C PHE A 273 -24.90 -11.61 12.15
N LYS A 274 -24.45 -10.96 13.22
CA LYS A 274 -24.24 -9.52 13.25
C LYS A 274 -22.86 -9.17 12.76
N THR A 275 -22.77 -8.30 11.78
CA THR A 275 -21.50 -7.77 11.26
C THR A 275 -21.39 -6.30 11.63
N LYS A 276 -20.34 -5.95 12.40
CA LYS A 276 -20.07 -4.59 12.84
C LYS A 276 -19.47 -3.73 11.72
N PRO A 277 -19.80 -2.45 11.66
CA PRO A 277 -19.11 -1.51 10.78
C PRO A 277 -17.63 -1.39 11.13
N ARG A 278 -16.81 -1.14 10.13
CA ARG A 278 -15.38 -0.91 10.32
C ARG A 278 -15.15 0.44 10.99
N ALA A 279 -14.05 0.56 11.73
CA ALA A 279 -13.61 1.81 12.32
C ALA A 279 -13.40 2.91 11.26
N PRO A 280 -13.47 4.20 11.66
CA PRO A 280 -13.05 5.31 10.82
C PRO A 280 -11.64 5.10 10.28
N PHE A 281 -11.32 5.77 9.16
CA PHE A 281 -10.03 5.57 8.51
C PHE A 281 -8.86 6.12 9.32
N ILE A 282 -7.79 5.35 9.33
CA ILE A 282 -6.42 5.80 9.59
C ILE A 282 -5.66 5.77 8.26
N THR A 283 -4.46 6.32 8.22
CA THR A 283 -3.67 6.41 6.98
C THR A 283 -3.53 5.07 6.26
N SER A 284 -3.16 4.01 6.97
CA SER A 284 -2.95 2.69 6.38
C SER A 284 -4.24 2.10 5.81
N THR A 285 -5.35 2.17 6.55
CA THR A 285 -6.64 1.62 6.09
C THR A 285 -7.26 2.44 4.96
N LEU A 286 -7.03 3.77 4.91
CA LEU A 286 -7.42 4.59 3.77
C LEU A 286 -6.66 4.19 2.51
N GLN A 287 -5.34 4.04 2.60
CA GLN A 287 -4.52 3.59 1.46
C GLN A 287 -4.91 2.19 0.98
N GLN A 288 -5.21 1.27 1.90
CA GLN A 288 -5.67 -0.08 1.57
C GLN A 288 -7.01 -0.05 0.83
N SER A 289 -8.01 0.69 1.35
CA SER A 289 -9.33 0.79 0.71
C SER A 289 -9.25 1.54 -0.63
N ALA A 290 -8.53 2.65 -0.72
CA ALA A 290 -8.36 3.37 -1.98
C ALA A 290 -7.66 2.52 -3.05
N SER A 291 -6.67 1.71 -2.68
CA SER A 291 -6.00 0.79 -3.61
C SER A 291 -6.91 -0.35 -4.07
N SER A 292 -7.70 -0.95 -3.16
CA SER A 292 -8.56 -2.09 -3.47
C SER A 292 -9.85 -1.70 -4.18
N GLU A 293 -10.52 -0.64 -3.73
CA GLU A 293 -11.85 -0.23 -4.17
C GLU A 293 -11.79 0.78 -5.33
N LEU A 294 -10.91 1.80 -5.22
CA LEU A 294 -10.80 2.89 -6.19
C LEU A 294 -9.67 2.70 -7.20
N ARG A 295 -8.80 1.72 -7.02
CA ARG A 295 -7.62 1.45 -7.86
C ARG A 295 -6.64 2.63 -7.90
N ILE A 296 -6.57 3.38 -6.80
CA ILE A 296 -5.65 4.52 -6.64
C ILE A 296 -4.43 4.04 -5.85
N SER A 297 -3.21 4.34 -6.34
CA SER A 297 -1.99 3.96 -5.62
C SER A 297 -1.88 4.67 -4.28
N PRO A 298 -1.17 4.10 -3.29
CA PRO A 298 -0.98 4.73 -1.96
C PRO A 298 -0.42 6.14 -2.04
N ARG A 299 0.55 6.38 -2.93
CA ARG A 299 1.11 7.73 -3.17
C ARG A 299 0.03 8.71 -3.63
N ARG A 300 -0.71 8.34 -4.68
CA ARG A 300 -1.76 9.21 -5.22
C ARG A 300 -2.90 9.42 -4.22
N THR A 301 -3.23 8.41 -3.41
CA THR A 301 -4.18 8.53 -2.31
C THR A 301 -3.77 9.63 -1.33
N MET A 302 -2.49 9.66 -0.92
CA MET A 302 -1.99 10.68 0.00
C MET A 302 -1.93 12.07 -0.63
N GLU A 303 -1.61 12.18 -1.92
CA GLU A 303 -1.66 13.45 -2.65
C GLU A 303 -3.08 14.04 -2.64
N ILE A 304 -4.08 13.22 -3.01
CA ILE A 304 -5.50 13.65 -3.01
C ILE A 304 -5.98 13.98 -1.59
N ALA A 305 -5.65 13.15 -0.60
CA ALA A 305 -6.02 13.41 0.79
C ALA A 305 -5.39 14.73 1.30
N GLN A 306 -4.16 15.04 0.90
CA GLN A 306 -3.51 16.31 1.20
C GLN A 306 -4.23 17.51 0.55
N GLU A 307 -4.70 17.34 -0.70
CA GLU A 307 -5.51 18.36 -1.39
C GLU A 307 -6.83 18.61 -0.63
N LEU A 308 -7.55 17.54 -0.24
CA LEU A 308 -8.81 17.62 0.51
C LEU A 308 -8.64 18.26 1.90
N PHE A 309 -7.49 18.01 2.56
CA PHE A 309 -7.16 18.62 3.86
C PHE A 309 -6.78 20.08 3.71
N ARG A 310 -5.83 20.41 2.82
CA ARG A 310 -5.32 21.79 2.63
C ARG A 310 -6.38 22.71 2.09
N GLY A 311 -7.34 22.16 1.36
CA GLY A 311 -8.48 22.84 0.81
C GLY A 311 -8.50 22.88 -0.72
N ILE A 312 -9.70 22.80 -1.26
CA ILE A 312 -10.02 22.92 -2.67
C ILE A 312 -10.53 24.33 -2.93
N GLU A 313 -9.92 25.04 -3.85
CA GLU A 313 -10.39 26.37 -4.25
C GLU A 313 -11.70 26.26 -5.03
N SER A 314 -12.72 26.98 -4.59
CA SER A 314 -14.03 27.03 -5.23
C SER A 314 -14.49 28.49 -5.27
N GLY A 315 -14.14 29.22 -6.32
CA GLY A 315 -14.28 30.66 -6.40
C GLY A 315 -13.44 31.35 -5.32
N ASP A 316 -14.05 32.26 -4.56
CA ASP A 316 -13.39 32.99 -3.48
C ASP A 316 -13.22 32.18 -2.19
N LYS A 317 -13.81 30.99 -2.12
CA LYS A 317 -13.79 30.13 -0.92
C LYS A 317 -12.82 28.99 -1.08
N VAL A 318 -12.23 28.58 0.04
CA VAL A 318 -11.43 27.35 0.17
C VAL A 318 -12.24 26.34 0.97
N LEU A 319 -12.43 25.14 0.41
CA LEU A 319 -13.19 24.05 1.05
C LEU A 319 -12.20 23.05 1.64
N ASN A 320 -12.07 23.05 2.95
CA ASN A 320 -11.28 22.07 3.71
C ASN A 320 -12.22 20.94 4.11
N LEU A 321 -12.04 19.78 3.52
CA LEU A 321 -13.08 18.74 3.50
C LEU A 321 -12.83 17.59 4.46
N ILE A 322 -11.57 17.35 4.86
CA ILE A 322 -11.22 16.24 5.75
C ILE A 322 -10.27 16.71 6.86
N THR A 323 -10.17 15.91 7.93
CA THR A 323 -9.15 16.04 8.97
C THR A 323 -7.78 15.66 8.44
N TYR A 324 -6.73 15.89 9.22
CA TYR A 324 -5.36 15.56 8.88
C TYR A 324 -5.20 14.07 8.56
N MET A 325 -4.65 13.76 7.39
CA MET A 325 -4.65 12.42 6.82
C MET A 325 -3.48 11.53 7.26
N ARG A 326 -2.50 12.05 7.98
CA ARG A 326 -1.41 11.23 8.55
C ARG A 326 -1.71 10.95 10.01
N THR A 327 -2.52 9.94 10.24
CA THR A 327 -2.95 9.53 11.59
C THR A 327 -3.03 8.01 11.69
N ASP A 328 -2.76 7.49 12.87
CA ASP A 328 -3.00 6.11 13.27
C ASP A 328 -4.14 5.99 14.31
N SER A 329 -4.79 7.11 14.63
CA SER A 329 -5.92 7.18 15.56
C SER A 329 -7.25 6.92 14.85
N THR A 330 -8.12 6.15 15.51
CA THR A 330 -9.52 5.94 15.11
C THR A 330 -10.50 6.81 15.92
N PHE A 331 -9.98 7.71 16.75
CA PHE A 331 -10.77 8.59 17.59
C PHE A 331 -11.58 9.59 16.75
N LEU A 332 -12.81 9.87 17.18
CA LEU A 332 -13.67 10.92 16.64
C LEU A 332 -14.09 11.83 17.81
N SER A 333 -14.08 13.15 17.58
CA SER A 333 -14.53 14.12 18.58
C SER A 333 -16.03 14.00 18.87
N GLU A 334 -16.45 14.41 20.06
CA GLU A 334 -17.86 14.33 20.51
C GLU A 334 -18.82 15.06 19.56
N ASP A 335 -18.38 16.18 18.99
CA ASP A 335 -19.21 16.98 18.09
C ASP A 335 -19.49 16.24 16.78
N ILE A 336 -18.49 15.59 16.19
CA ILE A 336 -18.68 14.81 14.96
C ILE A 336 -19.48 13.53 15.24
N LEU A 337 -19.30 12.92 16.41
CA LEU A 337 -20.08 11.74 16.80
C LEU A 337 -21.57 12.09 16.91
N LYS A 338 -21.91 13.21 17.57
CA LYS A 338 -23.30 13.69 17.70
C LYS A 338 -23.89 14.06 16.34
N SER A 339 -23.20 14.90 15.56
CA SER A 339 -23.69 15.34 14.24
C SER A 339 -23.83 14.17 13.25
N THR A 340 -22.97 13.14 13.34
CA THR A 340 -23.10 11.95 12.52
C THR A 340 -24.32 11.11 12.94
N GLY A 341 -24.56 10.96 14.23
CA GLY A 341 -25.75 10.27 14.74
C GLY A 341 -27.06 10.95 14.31
N GLU A 342 -27.12 12.28 14.42
CA GLU A 342 -28.27 13.08 13.95
C GLU A 342 -28.45 12.94 12.43
N TYR A 343 -27.35 12.96 11.66
CA TYR A 343 -27.40 12.74 10.22
C TYR A 343 -27.95 11.37 9.87
N VAL A 344 -27.47 10.30 10.54
CA VAL A 344 -27.95 8.92 10.31
C VAL A 344 -29.45 8.82 10.61
N SER A 345 -29.88 9.28 11.78
CA SER A 345 -31.29 9.23 12.18
C SER A 345 -32.21 9.99 11.21
N LYS A 346 -31.78 11.18 10.77
CA LYS A 346 -32.57 12.00 9.85
C LYS A 346 -32.63 11.43 8.44
N LYS A 347 -31.54 10.84 7.95
CA LYS A 347 -31.41 10.41 6.54
C LYS A 347 -31.87 8.98 6.30
N PHE A 348 -31.62 8.07 7.25
CA PHE A 348 -31.88 6.63 7.10
C PHE A 348 -32.96 6.11 8.04
N GLY A 349 -33.30 6.85 9.09
CA GLY A 349 -34.26 6.45 10.11
C GLY A 349 -33.59 6.10 11.45
N ASN A 350 -34.36 6.23 12.54
CA ASN A 350 -33.86 5.94 13.89
C ASN A 350 -33.47 4.47 14.08
N GLU A 351 -34.01 3.57 13.29
CA GLU A 351 -33.68 2.14 13.32
C GLU A 351 -32.24 1.87 12.87
N TYR A 352 -31.57 2.78 12.16
CA TYR A 352 -30.18 2.68 11.73
C TYR A 352 -29.17 3.24 12.74
N TYR A 353 -29.62 3.85 13.82
CA TYR A 353 -28.78 4.43 14.87
C TYR A 353 -29.10 3.84 16.24
N GLU A 354 -28.07 3.48 17.02
CA GLU A 354 -28.24 2.91 18.37
C GLU A 354 -27.46 3.66 19.45
N GLY A 355 -26.96 4.85 19.12
CA GLY A 355 -26.12 5.65 20.00
C GLY A 355 -24.67 5.75 19.55
N ILE A 356 -23.89 6.53 20.27
CA ILE A 356 -22.48 6.81 19.94
C ILE A 356 -21.64 5.54 20.05
N ARG A 357 -20.94 5.21 18.96
CA ARG A 357 -19.99 4.09 18.91
C ARG A 357 -18.55 4.63 18.94
N LYS A 358 -17.83 4.32 20.01
CA LYS A 358 -16.41 4.68 20.15
C LYS A 358 -15.53 3.52 19.70
N TYR A 359 -14.48 3.83 18.96
CA TYR A 359 -13.48 2.88 18.52
C TYR A 359 -12.18 3.17 19.26
N SER A 360 -11.63 2.17 19.93
CA SER A 360 -10.30 2.24 20.53
C SER A 360 -9.36 1.33 19.77
N ARG A 361 -8.17 1.81 19.45
CA ARG A 361 -7.09 0.96 18.98
C ARG A 361 -6.22 0.60 20.17
N LYS A 362 -6.01 -0.70 20.43
CA LYS A 362 -5.04 -1.19 21.42
C LYS A 362 -3.58 -1.04 20.93
N SER A 363 -3.22 0.07 20.32
CA SER A 363 -1.82 0.34 20.05
C SER A 363 -1.24 1.06 21.26
N LYS A 364 -0.25 0.46 21.91
CA LYS A 364 0.46 1.05 23.07
C LYS A 364 1.14 2.39 22.77
N ASN A 365 1.15 2.83 21.50
CA ASN A 365 1.88 3.98 20.99
C ASN A 365 1.02 4.90 20.12
N SER A 366 -0.32 4.91 20.28
CA SER A 366 -1.14 5.90 19.60
C SER A 366 -0.85 7.27 20.23
N GLN A 367 -0.40 8.21 19.42
CA GLN A 367 -0.43 9.62 19.81
C GLN A 367 -1.91 10.00 19.96
N GLU A 368 -2.43 9.97 21.19
CA GLU A 368 -3.85 10.22 21.51
C GLU A 368 -4.37 11.59 21.07
N ALA A 369 -3.47 12.47 20.60
CA ALA A 369 -3.79 13.81 20.15
C ALA A 369 -4.42 13.89 18.75
N HIS A 370 -4.45 12.80 17.96
CA HIS A 370 -4.91 12.85 16.58
C HIS A 370 -6.31 12.26 16.45
N GLU A 371 -7.13 12.86 15.57
CA GLU A 371 -8.41 12.28 15.14
C GLU A 371 -8.19 11.34 13.94
N ALA A 372 -9.20 10.50 13.70
CA ALA A 372 -9.32 9.68 12.48
C ALA A 372 -9.47 10.58 11.24
N ILE A 373 -9.23 10.00 10.07
CA ILE A 373 -9.51 10.65 8.79
C ILE A 373 -11.04 10.64 8.58
N ARG A 374 -11.64 11.82 8.66
CA ARG A 374 -13.09 12.02 8.57
C ARG A 374 -13.43 13.33 7.83
N PRO A 375 -14.66 13.51 7.36
CA PRO A 375 -15.14 14.81 6.90
C PRO A 375 -15.05 15.86 8.02
N THR A 376 -14.77 17.10 7.67
CA THR A 376 -14.85 18.26 8.60
C THR A 376 -16.29 18.59 8.97
N ASP A 377 -17.22 18.34 8.06
CA ASP A 377 -18.65 18.50 8.25
C ASP A 377 -19.40 17.36 7.56
N ILE A 378 -20.12 16.56 8.33
CA ILE A 378 -20.85 15.38 7.84
C ILE A 378 -22.00 15.76 6.89
N ASN A 379 -22.53 17.00 7.00
CA ASN A 379 -23.61 17.51 6.15
C ASN A 379 -23.15 17.86 4.72
N ASN A 380 -21.85 17.91 4.49
CA ASN A 380 -21.25 17.98 3.16
C ASN A 380 -21.26 16.60 2.53
N SER A 381 -22.46 16.06 2.24
CA SER A 381 -22.53 14.75 1.57
C SER A 381 -21.83 14.80 0.22
N PRO A 382 -21.28 13.67 -0.25
CA PRO A 382 -20.54 13.60 -1.52
C PRO A 382 -21.32 14.23 -2.69
N GLU A 383 -22.62 13.99 -2.76
CA GLU A 383 -23.49 14.48 -3.84
C GLU A 383 -23.56 16.03 -3.85
N LYS A 384 -23.60 16.66 -2.67
CA LYS A 384 -23.68 18.14 -2.55
C LYS A 384 -22.42 18.84 -3.05
N ILE A 385 -21.26 18.19 -2.95
CA ILE A 385 -19.97 18.81 -3.29
C ILE A 385 -19.36 18.26 -4.57
N LYS A 386 -20.03 17.33 -5.25
CA LYS A 386 -19.52 16.65 -6.46
C LYS A 386 -19.04 17.64 -7.51
N SER A 387 -19.81 18.70 -7.76
CA SER A 387 -19.48 19.69 -8.80
C SER A 387 -18.23 20.53 -8.51
N LYS A 388 -17.69 20.45 -7.28
CA LYS A 388 -16.52 21.22 -6.84
C LYS A 388 -15.24 20.37 -6.81
N LEU A 389 -15.34 19.09 -7.11
CA LEU A 389 -14.27 18.10 -6.99
C LEU A 389 -13.98 17.44 -8.32
N SER A 390 -12.72 17.09 -8.56
CA SER A 390 -12.38 16.13 -9.61
C SER A 390 -12.89 14.73 -9.27
N ASP A 391 -13.02 13.85 -10.26
CA ASP A 391 -13.50 12.49 -10.05
C ASP A 391 -12.68 11.73 -8.98
N GLN A 392 -11.35 11.87 -8.99
CA GLN A 392 -10.50 11.23 -8.00
C GLN A 392 -10.72 11.81 -6.59
N GLN A 393 -10.85 13.12 -6.46
CA GLN A 393 -11.14 13.80 -5.18
C GLN A 393 -12.53 13.40 -4.68
N TYR A 394 -13.52 13.38 -5.55
CA TYR A 394 -14.88 12.96 -5.22
C TYR A 394 -14.92 11.51 -4.71
N ASN A 395 -14.31 10.59 -5.43
CA ASN A 395 -14.32 9.17 -5.07
C ASN A 395 -13.60 8.91 -3.74
N LEU A 396 -12.46 9.57 -3.49
CA LEU A 396 -11.75 9.45 -2.22
C LEU A 396 -12.53 10.08 -1.06
N TYR A 397 -13.11 11.26 -1.28
CA TYR A 397 -13.96 11.91 -0.29
C TYR A 397 -15.20 11.07 0.03
N LYS A 398 -15.89 10.52 -0.98
CA LYS A 398 -17.03 9.62 -0.83
C LYS A 398 -16.67 8.41 0.04
N LEU A 399 -15.53 7.80 -0.22
CA LEU A 399 -15.02 6.66 0.54
C LEU A 399 -14.81 7.03 2.03
N ILE A 400 -14.20 8.20 2.31
CA ILE A 400 -13.96 8.70 3.67
C ILE A 400 -15.28 9.01 4.37
N TRP A 401 -16.18 9.70 3.69
CA TRP A 401 -17.48 10.08 4.20
C TRP A 401 -18.34 8.86 4.53
N GLN A 402 -18.46 7.92 3.60
CA GLN A 402 -19.21 6.67 3.79
C GLN A 402 -18.68 5.87 4.98
N ARG A 403 -17.34 5.76 5.13
CA ARG A 403 -16.72 5.05 6.25
C ARG A 403 -17.04 5.72 7.59
N THR A 404 -17.02 7.03 7.64
CA THR A 404 -17.34 7.80 8.86
C THR A 404 -18.80 7.62 9.26
N VAL A 405 -19.73 7.76 8.32
CA VAL A 405 -21.17 7.56 8.56
C VAL A 405 -21.44 6.10 8.97
N ALA A 406 -20.93 5.14 8.20
CA ALA A 406 -21.08 3.71 8.49
C ALA A 406 -20.61 3.35 9.90
N SER A 407 -19.51 3.98 10.37
CA SER A 407 -18.95 3.70 11.70
C SER A 407 -19.91 4.00 12.84
N GLN A 408 -20.90 4.87 12.64
CA GLN A 408 -21.90 5.25 13.64
C GLN A 408 -23.26 4.58 13.40
N MET A 409 -23.38 3.72 12.39
CA MET A 409 -24.62 3.00 12.09
C MET A 409 -24.70 1.67 12.84
N LYS A 410 -25.91 1.11 12.94
CA LYS A 410 -26.16 -0.23 13.47
C LYS A 410 -25.48 -1.31 12.64
N ASP A 411 -25.23 -2.43 13.29
CA ASP A 411 -24.70 -3.65 12.69
C ASP A 411 -25.63 -4.14 11.57
N SER A 412 -25.05 -4.72 10.53
CA SER A 412 -25.80 -5.50 9.54
C SER A 412 -26.14 -6.88 10.11
N ILE A 413 -27.35 -7.35 9.87
CA ILE A 413 -27.81 -8.69 10.29
C ILE A 413 -28.01 -9.53 9.02
N THR A 414 -27.29 -10.65 8.96
CA THR A 414 -27.39 -11.63 7.87
C THR A 414 -27.81 -12.97 8.47
N GLU A 415 -28.89 -13.51 7.98
CA GLU A 415 -29.31 -14.88 8.26
C GLU A 415 -28.51 -15.84 7.38
N ARG A 416 -27.86 -16.83 7.97
CA ARG A 416 -27.21 -17.92 7.26
C ARG A 416 -27.98 -19.22 7.50
N THR A 417 -28.48 -19.79 6.43
CA THR A 417 -29.14 -21.08 6.44
C THR A 417 -28.23 -22.16 5.90
N ASN A 418 -27.88 -23.14 6.71
CA ASN A 418 -27.11 -24.30 6.31
C ASN A 418 -28.07 -25.49 6.16
N VAL A 419 -28.06 -26.11 5.00
CA VAL A 419 -28.82 -27.32 4.68
C VAL A 419 -27.83 -28.47 4.58
N ASN A 420 -27.97 -29.46 5.48
CA ASN A 420 -27.18 -30.69 5.45
C ASN A 420 -28.02 -31.81 4.81
N ILE A 421 -27.41 -32.47 3.85
CA ILE A 421 -28.05 -33.58 3.10
C ILE A 421 -27.15 -34.81 3.27
N GLU A 422 -27.80 -35.93 3.52
CA GLU A 422 -27.18 -37.26 3.49
C GLU A 422 -27.48 -37.93 2.16
N ALA A 423 -26.42 -38.41 1.50
CA ALA A 423 -26.54 -39.30 0.35
C ALA A 423 -26.17 -40.73 0.78
N LYS A 424 -27.10 -41.68 0.65
CA LYS A 424 -26.85 -43.06 1.02
C LYS A 424 -26.75 -43.91 -0.24
N ASP A 425 -25.60 -44.56 -0.43
CA ASP A 425 -25.37 -45.43 -1.59
C ASP A 425 -25.95 -46.84 -1.38
N LYS A 426 -25.86 -47.70 -2.39
CA LYS A 426 -26.34 -49.09 -2.35
C LYS A 426 -25.60 -49.97 -1.35
N ASN A 427 -24.39 -49.59 -0.94
CA ASN A 427 -23.58 -50.29 0.04
C ASN A 427 -23.84 -49.78 1.48
N ASN A 428 -24.86 -48.95 1.67
CA ASN A 428 -25.18 -48.27 2.93
C ASN A 428 -24.07 -47.26 3.39
N GLU A 429 -23.16 -46.86 2.52
CA GLU A 429 -22.20 -45.79 2.83
C GLU A 429 -22.93 -44.43 2.79
N LEU A 430 -22.67 -43.62 3.81
CA LEU A 430 -23.27 -42.29 3.95
C LEU A 430 -22.28 -41.22 3.57
N TYR A 431 -22.68 -40.34 2.66
CA TYR A 431 -21.97 -39.16 2.26
C TYR A 431 -22.68 -37.91 2.81
N LEU A 432 -21.87 -37.00 3.35
CA LEU A 432 -22.35 -35.76 3.93
C LEU A 432 -22.19 -34.61 2.93
N LEU A 433 -23.28 -33.94 2.65
CA LEU A 433 -23.35 -32.83 1.72
C LEU A 433 -23.87 -31.60 2.45
N ASP A 434 -23.40 -30.42 2.08
CA ASP A 434 -23.97 -29.17 2.60
C ASP A 434 -24.23 -28.14 1.49
N ALA A 435 -25.16 -27.23 1.78
CA ALA A 435 -25.37 -26.00 1.06
C ALA A 435 -25.57 -24.87 2.05
N GLY A 436 -24.89 -23.74 1.80
CA GLY A 436 -25.00 -22.53 2.60
C GLY A 436 -25.67 -21.41 1.82
N TYR A 437 -26.65 -20.75 2.45
CA TYR A 437 -27.35 -19.60 1.88
C TYR A 437 -27.24 -18.42 2.82
N SER A 438 -27.23 -17.22 2.26
CA SER A 438 -27.13 -15.99 3.04
C SER A 438 -28.17 -14.98 2.57
N LYS A 439 -28.98 -14.50 3.51
CA LYS A 439 -30.01 -13.49 3.29
C LYS A 439 -29.80 -12.32 4.23
N THR A 440 -29.82 -11.11 3.70
CA THR A 440 -29.73 -9.88 4.51
C THR A 440 -31.08 -9.62 5.16
N VAL A 441 -31.14 -9.74 6.49
CA VAL A 441 -32.36 -9.46 7.30
C VAL A 441 -32.44 -7.96 7.59
N PHE A 442 -31.32 -7.35 7.95
CA PHE A 442 -31.23 -5.92 8.19
C PHE A 442 -29.92 -5.39 7.61
N LYS A 443 -30.01 -4.41 6.72
CA LYS A 443 -28.83 -3.87 6.03
C LYS A 443 -27.86 -3.17 6.98
N GLY A 444 -28.38 -2.47 8.01
CA GLY A 444 -27.54 -1.67 8.89
C GLY A 444 -26.62 -0.74 8.11
N TYR A 445 -25.35 -0.65 8.49
CA TYR A 445 -24.37 0.19 7.79
C TYR A 445 -24.17 -0.17 6.30
N LYS A 446 -24.47 -1.39 5.88
CA LYS A 446 -24.35 -1.83 4.48
C LYS A 446 -25.33 -1.15 3.53
N ILE A 447 -26.29 -0.36 4.03
CA ILE A 447 -27.14 0.48 3.17
C ILE A 447 -26.33 1.53 2.38
N LEU A 448 -25.11 1.85 2.84
CA LEU A 448 -24.18 2.75 2.17
C LEU A 448 -23.30 2.03 1.13
N GLU A 449 -23.30 0.73 1.09
CA GLU A 449 -22.52 -0.11 0.19
C GLU A 449 -23.42 -0.61 -0.94
N GLU A 450 -22.85 -0.99 -2.09
CA GLU A 450 -23.58 -1.73 -3.10
C GLU A 450 -23.88 -3.12 -2.54
N SER A 451 -25.15 -3.52 -2.51
CA SER A 451 -25.59 -4.76 -1.86
C SER A 451 -25.11 -5.99 -2.60
N ASP A 452 -24.54 -6.95 -1.87
CA ASP A 452 -24.41 -8.32 -2.34
C ASP A 452 -25.82 -8.89 -2.68
N LYS A 453 -25.90 -9.76 -3.66
CA LYS A 453 -27.13 -10.46 -4.00
C LYS A 453 -27.43 -11.49 -2.91
N ASP A 454 -28.63 -11.45 -2.36
CA ASP A 454 -29.09 -12.48 -1.44
C ASP A 454 -29.18 -13.83 -2.14
N GLU A 455 -28.65 -14.87 -1.51
CA GLU A 455 -28.81 -16.26 -1.95
C GLU A 455 -29.99 -16.87 -1.19
N ILE A 456 -31.07 -17.08 -1.89
CA ILE A 456 -32.31 -17.60 -1.29
C ILE A 456 -32.22 -19.13 -1.18
N ALA A 457 -32.37 -19.64 0.03
CA ALA A 457 -32.46 -21.08 0.27
C ALA A 457 -33.73 -21.68 -0.38
N PRO A 458 -33.65 -22.87 -1.00
CA PRO A 458 -34.84 -23.58 -1.45
C PRO A 458 -35.75 -23.95 -0.25
N LEU A 459 -37.04 -24.03 -0.49
CA LEU A 459 -38.03 -24.46 0.50
C LEU A 459 -37.91 -25.98 0.72
N LEU A 460 -37.13 -26.36 1.72
CA LEU A 460 -36.87 -27.75 2.08
C LEU A 460 -37.34 -28.02 3.53
N LYS A 461 -37.74 -29.26 3.80
CA LYS A 461 -38.06 -29.77 5.15
C LYS A 461 -37.10 -30.91 5.50
N ILE A 462 -36.85 -31.08 6.78
CA ILE A 462 -36.12 -32.24 7.29
C ILE A 462 -36.83 -33.51 6.89
N GLY A 463 -36.13 -34.47 6.30
CA GLY A 463 -36.71 -35.71 5.77
C GLY A 463 -37.12 -35.65 4.28
N ASP A 464 -37.11 -34.46 3.65
CA ASP A 464 -37.39 -34.36 2.21
C ASP A 464 -36.40 -35.18 1.40
N LYS A 465 -36.94 -35.95 0.45
CA LYS A 465 -36.12 -36.60 -0.57
C LYS A 465 -35.89 -35.60 -1.72
N VAL A 466 -34.65 -35.47 -2.13
CA VAL A 466 -34.23 -34.58 -3.23
C VAL A 466 -33.61 -35.41 -4.34
N SER A 467 -33.84 -35.03 -5.60
CA SER A 467 -33.36 -35.78 -6.76
C SER A 467 -32.05 -35.23 -7.30
N LEU A 468 -31.18 -36.14 -7.70
CA LEU A 468 -29.95 -35.81 -8.38
C LEU A 468 -30.22 -35.30 -9.79
N LYS A 469 -29.70 -34.14 -10.14
CA LYS A 469 -29.73 -33.58 -11.51
C LYS A 469 -28.42 -33.78 -12.23
N SER A 470 -27.32 -33.39 -11.61
CA SER A 470 -25.99 -33.56 -12.21
C SER A 470 -24.89 -33.67 -11.16
N ILE A 471 -23.81 -34.35 -11.53
CA ILE A 471 -22.56 -34.38 -10.79
C ILE A 471 -21.45 -33.97 -11.75
N GLU A 472 -20.62 -33.04 -11.33
CA GLU A 472 -19.47 -32.54 -12.09
C GLU A 472 -18.19 -32.73 -11.28
N LYS A 473 -17.23 -33.46 -11.87
CA LYS A 473 -15.89 -33.62 -11.30
C LYS A 473 -14.99 -32.52 -11.82
N LYS A 474 -14.27 -31.86 -10.93
CA LYS A 474 -13.28 -30.83 -11.29
C LYS A 474 -11.91 -31.18 -10.79
N GLN A 475 -10.96 -31.21 -11.68
CA GLN A 475 -9.54 -31.30 -11.35
C GLN A 475 -9.06 -29.93 -10.85
N ASN A 476 -8.39 -29.92 -9.71
CA ASN A 476 -7.84 -28.73 -9.11
C ASN A 476 -6.37 -28.98 -8.73
N PHE A 477 -5.65 -27.91 -8.57
CA PHE A 477 -4.28 -27.90 -8.04
C PHE A 477 -4.18 -26.89 -6.91
N THR A 478 -3.43 -27.25 -5.86
CA THR A 478 -3.16 -26.30 -4.80
C THR A 478 -2.39 -25.12 -5.36
N LYS A 479 -2.75 -23.92 -4.90
CA LYS A 479 -2.13 -22.66 -5.33
C LYS A 479 -1.18 -22.15 -4.25
N PRO A 480 -0.07 -21.54 -4.62
CA PRO A 480 0.76 -20.84 -3.65
C PRO A 480 0.00 -19.66 -3.04
N LYS A 481 0.55 -19.10 -1.97
CA LYS A 481 0.04 -17.83 -1.45
C LYS A 481 0.05 -16.75 -2.53
N ASN A 482 -0.99 -15.93 -2.56
CA ASN A 482 -1.03 -14.80 -3.48
C ASN A 482 0.13 -13.83 -3.23
N ARG A 483 0.65 -13.23 -4.30
CA ARG A 483 1.56 -12.09 -4.19
C ARG A 483 0.89 -10.95 -3.46
N PHE A 484 1.69 -10.14 -2.79
CA PHE A 484 1.16 -8.93 -2.18
C PHE A 484 0.63 -7.98 -3.25
N SER A 485 -0.53 -7.37 -2.97
CA SER A 485 -0.94 -6.12 -3.59
C SER A 485 -0.37 -4.95 -2.80
N GLU A 486 -0.43 -3.72 -3.33
CA GLU A 486 -0.06 -2.52 -2.55
C GLU A 486 -0.82 -2.45 -1.22
N ALA A 487 -2.14 -2.72 -1.25
CA ALA A 487 -2.97 -2.76 -0.06
C ALA A 487 -2.52 -3.80 0.97
N SER A 488 -2.28 -5.05 0.53
CA SER A 488 -1.88 -6.12 1.44
C SER A 488 -0.44 -5.98 1.94
N LEU A 489 0.46 -5.36 1.17
CA LEU A 489 1.80 -5.05 1.65
C LEU A 489 1.78 -3.94 2.71
N ILE A 490 0.97 -2.89 2.54
CA ILE A 490 0.79 -1.86 3.58
C ILE A 490 0.23 -2.47 4.86
N LYS A 491 -0.75 -3.38 4.75
CA LYS A 491 -1.28 -4.10 5.90
C LYS A 491 -0.20 -4.92 6.62
N GLU A 492 0.63 -5.62 5.86
CA GLU A 492 1.74 -6.42 6.41
C GLU A 492 2.77 -5.55 7.12
N LEU A 493 3.16 -4.42 6.51
CA LEU A 493 4.07 -3.44 7.11
C LEU A 493 3.52 -2.89 8.43
N GLU A 494 2.24 -2.51 8.45
CA GLU A 494 1.55 -2.03 9.64
C GLU A 494 1.52 -3.10 10.74
N THR A 495 1.14 -4.33 10.40
CA THR A 495 1.07 -5.46 11.34
C THR A 495 2.44 -5.79 11.92
N SER A 496 3.49 -5.69 11.11
CA SER A 496 4.89 -5.90 11.52
C SER A 496 5.49 -4.69 12.26
N GLY A 497 4.77 -3.57 12.40
CA GLY A 497 5.26 -2.35 13.06
C GLY A 497 6.32 -1.58 12.27
N ILE A 498 6.40 -1.80 10.95
CA ILE A 498 7.37 -1.19 10.05
C ILE A 498 6.76 0.02 9.36
N GLY A 499 7.46 1.15 9.43
CA GLY A 499 6.96 2.41 8.91
C GLY A 499 5.94 3.08 9.82
N ARG A 500 5.46 4.24 9.39
CA ARG A 500 4.49 5.08 10.09
C ARG A 500 3.59 5.74 9.03
N PRO A 501 2.48 6.39 9.42
CA PRO A 501 1.57 7.07 8.48
C PRO A 501 2.26 7.93 7.44
N SER A 502 3.35 8.59 7.79
CA SER A 502 4.15 9.44 6.88
C SER A 502 4.98 8.66 5.85
N THR A 503 5.23 7.36 6.04
CA THR A 503 6.23 6.61 5.25
C THR A 503 5.65 5.51 4.36
N TYR A 504 4.47 4.96 4.62
CA TYR A 504 3.93 3.81 3.85
C TYR A 504 3.95 4.03 2.34
N ALA A 505 3.42 5.16 1.87
CA ALA A 505 3.38 5.46 0.44
C ALA A 505 4.79 5.61 -0.17
N SER A 506 5.71 6.26 0.56
CA SER A 506 7.07 6.50 0.09
C SER A 506 7.92 5.24 0.06
N ILE A 507 7.65 4.25 0.93
CA ILE A 507 8.35 2.96 0.93
C ILE A 507 8.14 2.24 -0.40
N LEU A 508 6.87 2.04 -0.78
CA LEU A 508 6.51 1.36 -2.03
C LEU A 508 7.09 2.07 -3.26
N ASP A 509 6.94 3.40 -3.30
CA ASP A 509 7.46 4.21 -4.40
C ASP A 509 8.98 4.06 -4.55
N ARG A 510 9.74 4.05 -3.45
CA ARG A 510 11.20 3.94 -3.49
C ARG A 510 11.70 2.56 -3.88
N ILE A 511 11.13 1.47 -3.33
CA ILE A 511 11.54 0.11 -3.73
C ILE A 511 11.21 -0.18 -5.20
N GLN A 512 10.14 0.42 -5.73
CA GLN A 512 9.81 0.38 -7.15
C GLN A 512 10.76 1.25 -7.98
N HIS A 513 11.09 2.46 -7.52
CA HIS A 513 12.04 3.36 -8.19
C HIS A 513 13.42 2.72 -8.36
N HIS A 514 13.90 2.01 -7.33
CA HIS A 514 15.15 1.26 -7.39
C HIS A 514 15.04 -0.04 -8.20
N LYS A 515 13.91 -0.27 -8.86
CA LYS A 515 13.64 -1.47 -9.65
C LYS A 515 13.79 -2.79 -8.86
N ALA A 516 13.67 -2.74 -7.54
CA ALA A 516 13.71 -3.94 -6.70
C ALA A 516 12.41 -4.74 -6.77
N ILE A 517 11.31 -4.06 -7.10
CA ILE A 517 9.99 -4.66 -7.33
C ILE A 517 9.35 -4.10 -8.60
N ILE A 518 8.38 -4.83 -9.13
CA ILE A 518 7.49 -4.39 -10.21
C ILE A 518 6.05 -4.76 -9.84
N ILE A 519 5.08 -3.94 -10.25
CA ILE A 519 3.66 -4.20 -10.03
C ILE A 519 3.02 -4.65 -11.34
N VAL A 520 2.48 -5.86 -11.37
CA VAL A 520 1.83 -6.45 -12.55
C VAL A 520 0.48 -7.02 -12.14
N ARG A 521 -0.59 -6.65 -12.85
CA ARG A 521 -1.97 -7.10 -12.52
C ARG A 521 -2.30 -6.97 -11.03
N ARG A 522 -1.85 -5.88 -10.39
CA ARG A 522 -1.94 -5.59 -8.95
C ARG A 522 -1.07 -6.46 -8.03
N GLY A 523 -0.37 -7.46 -8.53
CA GLY A 523 0.60 -8.24 -7.76
C GLY A 523 1.96 -7.55 -7.74
N ILE A 524 2.59 -7.53 -6.58
CA ILE A 524 3.95 -7.05 -6.39
C ILE A 524 4.90 -8.22 -6.60
N HIS A 525 5.75 -8.12 -7.62
CA HIS A 525 6.76 -9.10 -7.96
C HIS A 525 8.14 -8.58 -7.56
N ARG A 526 8.94 -9.43 -6.96
CA ARG A 526 10.37 -9.17 -6.76
C ARG A 526 11.09 -9.32 -8.10
N THR A 527 11.92 -8.35 -8.45
CA THR A 527 12.78 -8.43 -9.65
C THR A 527 14.09 -9.18 -9.35
N ASN A 528 14.88 -9.49 -10.39
CA ASN A 528 16.24 -10.00 -10.18
C ASN A 528 17.12 -8.99 -9.44
N VAL A 529 16.95 -7.70 -9.70
CA VAL A 529 17.61 -6.63 -8.92
C VAL A 529 17.28 -6.76 -7.44
N GLY A 530 15.99 -6.88 -7.10
CA GLY A 530 15.54 -7.06 -5.71
C GLY A 530 16.08 -8.35 -5.08
N LYS A 531 16.13 -9.45 -5.84
CA LYS A 531 16.73 -10.71 -5.39
C LYS A 531 18.21 -10.54 -5.08
N THR A 532 18.98 -9.94 -6.00
CA THR A 532 20.43 -9.73 -5.84
C THR A 532 20.72 -8.77 -4.67
N MET A 533 19.92 -7.71 -4.53
CA MET A 533 20.02 -6.81 -3.36
C MET A 533 19.81 -7.58 -2.04
N MET A 534 18.78 -8.42 -1.95
CA MET A 534 18.51 -9.19 -0.72
C MET A 534 19.60 -10.22 -0.46
N ASN A 535 20.09 -10.91 -1.48
CA ASN A 535 21.19 -11.86 -1.34
C ASN A 535 22.49 -11.20 -0.83
N ALA A 536 22.74 -9.94 -1.17
CA ALA A 536 23.89 -9.16 -0.66
C ALA A 536 23.66 -8.61 0.74
N LEU A 537 22.44 -8.16 1.04
CA LEU A 537 22.14 -7.44 2.29
C LEU A 537 21.77 -8.37 3.45
N GLN A 538 20.98 -9.41 3.19
CA GLN A 538 20.44 -10.28 4.25
C GLN A 538 21.51 -11.02 5.05
N PRO A 539 22.58 -11.57 4.48
CA PRO A 539 23.65 -12.23 5.25
C PRO A 539 24.41 -11.27 6.18
N ILE A 540 24.44 -9.98 5.85
CA ILE A 540 25.20 -8.96 6.58
C ILE A 540 24.33 -8.20 7.59
N PHE A 541 23.14 -7.82 7.19
CA PHE A 541 22.23 -6.95 7.94
C PHE A 541 20.91 -7.64 8.33
N GLY A 542 20.82 -8.96 8.21
CA GLY A 542 19.60 -9.70 8.51
C GLY A 542 19.16 -9.63 9.97
N ASP A 543 20.07 -9.35 10.88
CA ASP A 543 19.88 -9.08 12.31
C ASP A 543 19.86 -7.58 12.65
N HIS A 544 19.90 -6.70 11.65
CA HIS A 544 19.94 -5.25 11.79
C HIS A 544 18.81 -4.61 10.96
N PHE A 545 19.05 -3.52 10.21
CA PHE A 545 18.02 -2.74 9.54
C PHE A 545 17.24 -3.51 8.44
N ILE A 546 17.63 -4.73 8.06
CA ILE A 546 16.86 -5.61 7.19
C ILE A 546 15.86 -6.46 8.01
N SER A 547 16.15 -6.77 9.29
CA SER A 547 15.23 -7.49 10.17
C SER A 547 13.93 -6.72 10.40
N LEU A 548 12.81 -7.44 10.41
CA LEU A 548 11.50 -6.87 10.72
C LEU A 548 11.43 -6.47 12.20
N GLU A 549 11.93 -7.33 13.08
CA GLU A 549 11.95 -7.15 14.53
C GLU A 549 12.80 -5.94 14.92
N PHE A 550 14.04 -5.88 14.41
CA PHE A 550 14.95 -4.75 14.66
C PHE A 550 14.34 -3.43 14.20
N THR A 551 13.74 -3.43 12.99
CA THR A 551 13.12 -2.21 12.43
C THR A 551 11.92 -1.77 13.25
N SER A 552 11.06 -2.71 13.66
CA SER A 552 9.91 -2.43 14.53
C SER A 552 10.35 -1.87 15.89
N GLU A 553 11.42 -2.44 16.48
CA GLU A 553 11.96 -1.95 17.74
C GLU A 553 12.57 -0.55 17.60
N MET A 554 13.26 -0.29 16.51
CA MET A 554 13.81 1.02 16.21
C MET A 554 12.70 2.09 16.02
N GLU A 555 11.59 1.73 15.37
CA GLU A 555 10.42 2.63 15.27
C GLU A 555 9.82 2.95 16.65
N LYS A 556 9.80 1.97 17.58
CA LYS A 556 9.40 2.21 18.98
C LYS A 556 10.36 3.14 19.70
N LYS A 557 11.68 2.96 19.52
CA LYS A 557 12.69 3.87 20.11
C LYS A 557 12.51 5.30 19.59
N LEU A 558 12.20 5.48 18.30
CA LEU A 558 11.88 6.79 17.73
C LEU A 558 10.61 7.41 18.33
N ASP A 559 9.61 6.60 18.67
CA ASP A 559 8.43 7.08 19.40
C ASP A 559 8.80 7.49 20.82
N GLN A 560 9.61 6.71 21.53
CA GLN A 560 10.09 7.02 22.88
C GLN A 560 10.96 8.29 22.93
N ILE A 561 11.72 8.61 21.86
CA ILE A 561 12.41 9.90 21.75
C ILE A 561 11.38 11.03 21.68
N ALA A 562 10.36 10.89 20.85
CA ALA A 562 9.31 11.89 20.70
C ALA A 562 8.47 12.08 21.97
N ASP A 563 8.37 11.05 22.81
CA ASP A 563 7.73 11.12 24.12
C ASP A 563 8.69 11.67 25.23
N GLY A 564 9.94 11.98 24.88
CA GLY A 564 10.96 12.49 25.82
C GLY A 564 11.56 11.46 26.77
N THR A 565 11.29 10.15 26.57
CA THR A 565 11.77 9.08 27.44
C THR A 565 13.15 8.57 27.07
N LEU A 566 13.62 8.80 25.84
CA LEU A 566 14.94 8.44 25.36
C LEU A 566 15.68 9.64 24.76
N LYS A 567 17.00 9.70 24.97
CA LYS A 567 17.88 10.68 24.32
C LYS A 567 18.20 10.25 22.90
N TRP A 568 17.96 11.12 21.94
CA TRP A 568 18.09 10.81 20.51
C TRP A 568 19.54 10.53 20.09
N GLU A 569 20.53 11.25 20.64
CA GLU A 569 21.93 11.05 20.32
C GLU A 569 22.41 9.65 20.69
N LYS A 570 22.02 9.15 21.88
CA LYS A 570 22.36 7.80 22.31
C LYS A 570 21.79 6.75 21.36
N VAL A 571 20.51 6.86 20.97
CA VAL A 571 19.88 5.92 20.04
C VAL A 571 20.58 5.91 18.68
N VAL A 572 21.01 7.07 18.19
CA VAL A 572 21.75 7.18 16.93
C VAL A 572 23.17 6.61 17.05
N CYS A 573 23.88 6.84 18.16
CA CYS A 573 25.22 6.28 18.39
C CYS A 573 25.14 4.74 18.49
N ASP A 574 24.24 4.19 19.29
CA ASP A 574 24.03 2.74 19.43
C ASP A 574 23.70 2.08 18.07
N PHE A 575 22.89 2.75 17.25
CA PHE A 575 22.59 2.30 15.90
C PHE A 575 23.81 2.30 14.97
N TYR A 576 24.60 3.40 14.99
CA TYR A 576 25.72 3.59 14.12
C TYR A 576 26.89 2.65 14.43
N GLU A 577 27.14 2.35 15.70
CA GLU A 577 28.19 1.43 16.14
C GLU A 577 28.01 0.05 15.47
N ASN A 578 26.84 -0.55 15.64
CA ASN A 578 26.51 -1.84 15.02
C ASN A 578 26.48 -1.77 13.48
N PHE A 579 25.97 -0.67 12.93
CA PHE A 579 25.86 -0.47 11.49
C PHE A 579 27.25 -0.35 10.81
N SER A 580 28.18 0.39 11.40
CA SER A 580 29.51 0.66 10.82
C SER A 580 30.35 -0.59 10.66
N GLU A 581 30.32 -1.51 11.64
CA GLU A 581 30.96 -2.82 11.55
C GLU A 581 30.45 -3.62 10.35
N LYS A 582 29.13 -3.72 10.24
CA LYS A 582 28.46 -4.46 9.17
C LYS A 582 28.70 -3.83 7.78
N LEU A 583 28.75 -2.50 7.71
CA LEU A 583 29.08 -1.77 6.50
C LEU A 583 30.48 -2.12 5.98
N GLY A 584 31.45 -2.32 6.87
CA GLY A 584 32.79 -2.79 6.52
C GLY A 584 32.78 -4.14 5.80
N LYS A 585 31.91 -5.05 6.20
CA LYS A 585 31.74 -6.36 5.52
C LYS A 585 31.16 -6.19 4.11
N LEU A 586 30.18 -5.30 3.92
CA LEU A 586 29.60 -5.02 2.60
C LEU A 586 30.64 -4.37 1.64
N LYS A 587 31.46 -3.45 2.15
CA LYS A 587 32.55 -2.83 1.36
C LYS A 587 33.56 -3.86 0.85
N LYS A 588 33.99 -4.81 1.71
CA LYS A 588 34.91 -5.89 1.32
C LYS A 588 34.34 -6.78 0.20
N ILE A 589 33.06 -7.09 0.22
CA ILE A 589 32.43 -7.85 -0.89
C ILE A 589 32.53 -7.06 -2.20
N GLY A 590 32.24 -5.75 -2.16
CA GLY A 590 32.37 -4.87 -3.32
C GLY A 590 33.81 -4.82 -3.88
N GLU A 591 34.79 -4.72 -3.01
CA GLU A 591 36.22 -4.68 -3.37
C GLU A 591 36.70 -6.01 -3.99
N ASN A 592 36.33 -7.14 -3.41
CA ASN A 592 36.66 -8.46 -3.94
C ASN A 592 36.06 -8.69 -5.34
N ASN A 593 34.81 -8.23 -5.54
CA ASN A 593 34.16 -8.30 -6.85
C ASN A 593 34.84 -7.40 -7.91
N PHE A 594 35.55 -6.33 -7.51
CA PHE A 594 36.30 -5.47 -8.42
C PHE A 594 37.67 -6.04 -8.79
N SER A 595 38.31 -6.84 -7.90
CA SER A 595 39.64 -7.39 -8.13
C SER A 595 39.63 -8.59 -9.07
N GLU A 596 38.52 -9.32 -9.16
CA GLU A 596 38.43 -10.55 -9.97
C GLU A 596 38.11 -10.32 -11.45
N ASP A 597 37.69 -9.14 -11.89
CA ASP A 597 37.18 -8.99 -13.26
C ASP A 597 37.48 -7.65 -13.92
N LYS A 598 38.76 -7.48 -14.36
CA LYS A 598 39.12 -6.43 -15.34
C LYS A 598 38.76 -6.78 -16.80
N THR A 599 38.24 -7.96 -17.08
CA THR A 599 38.14 -8.52 -18.44
C THR A 599 36.72 -8.80 -18.96
N LYS A 600 35.68 -8.72 -18.11
CA LYS A 600 34.30 -8.94 -18.58
C LYS A 600 33.47 -7.66 -18.49
N GLN A 601 33.15 -7.05 -19.64
CA GLN A 601 32.06 -6.08 -19.75
C GLN A 601 30.79 -6.74 -19.20
N SER A 602 30.32 -6.25 -18.06
CA SER A 602 29.12 -6.76 -17.41
C SER A 602 27.90 -6.52 -18.29
N ILE A 603 27.38 -7.59 -18.83
CA ILE A 603 25.95 -7.66 -19.23
C ILE A 603 25.17 -7.41 -17.93
N ASP A 604 24.23 -6.46 -17.94
CA ASP A 604 23.36 -6.20 -16.78
C ASP A 604 22.71 -7.52 -16.36
N PRO A 605 23.06 -8.12 -15.19
CA PRO A 605 22.53 -9.41 -14.79
C PRO A 605 21.02 -9.39 -14.49
N SER A 606 20.39 -8.21 -14.53
CA SER A 606 18.93 -8.05 -14.40
C SER A 606 18.16 -8.35 -15.70
N ILE A 607 18.87 -8.65 -16.80
CA ILE A 607 18.24 -8.94 -18.08
C ILE A 607 18.38 -10.43 -18.36
N SER A 608 17.39 -11.22 -17.99
CA SER A 608 17.26 -12.59 -18.49
C SER A 608 16.48 -12.56 -19.81
N HIS A 609 16.93 -13.37 -20.74
CA HIS A 609 16.31 -13.52 -22.05
C HIS A 609 15.34 -14.70 -21.99
N HIS A 610 14.04 -14.44 -22.08
CA HIS A 610 13.03 -15.49 -22.19
C HIS A 610 12.48 -15.54 -23.60
N PHE A 611 12.66 -16.69 -24.25
CA PHE A 611 12.00 -16.93 -25.52
C PHE A 611 10.53 -17.22 -25.28
N THR A 612 9.66 -16.52 -25.98
CA THR A 612 8.23 -16.78 -26.00
C THR A 612 7.89 -17.70 -27.19
N ASP A 613 6.75 -18.37 -27.11
CA ASP A 613 6.24 -19.12 -28.27
C ASP A 613 5.59 -18.23 -29.34
N ILE A 614 5.81 -16.89 -29.23
CA ILE A 614 5.33 -15.91 -30.21
C ILE A 614 6.39 -15.74 -31.30
N HIS A 615 5.97 -15.82 -32.54
CA HIS A 615 6.86 -15.74 -33.72
C HIS A 615 6.71 -14.42 -34.47
N CYS A 616 7.79 -13.86 -34.95
CA CYS A 616 7.80 -12.66 -35.75
C CYS A 616 7.06 -12.86 -37.09
N PRO A 617 6.06 -12.03 -37.44
CA PRO A 617 5.30 -12.22 -38.68
C PRO A 617 6.13 -12.07 -39.98
N LYS A 618 7.34 -11.53 -39.86
CA LYS A 618 8.19 -11.26 -41.06
C LYS A 618 9.26 -12.29 -41.29
N CYS A 619 9.86 -12.88 -40.22
CA CYS A 619 10.99 -13.80 -40.36
C CYS A 619 10.78 -15.15 -39.67
N SER A 620 9.59 -15.37 -39.09
CA SER A 620 9.23 -16.58 -38.32
C SER A 620 10.22 -16.94 -37.18
N GLY A 621 11.01 -15.96 -36.68
CA GLY A 621 11.90 -16.15 -35.53
C GLY A 621 11.14 -16.03 -34.20
N LYS A 622 11.54 -16.77 -33.13
CA LYS A 622 10.91 -16.69 -31.77
C LYS A 622 11.03 -15.31 -31.16
N VAL A 623 9.95 -14.84 -30.51
CA VAL A 623 10.00 -13.60 -29.75
C VAL A 623 10.64 -13.87 -28.40
N GLU A 624 11.69 -13.15 -28.09
CA GLU A 624 12.36 -13.18 -26.82
C GLU A 624 11.88 -12.00 -25.96
N LEU A 625 11.41 -12.31 -24.75
CA LEU A 625 11.11 -11.32 -23.74
C LEU A 625 12.35 -11.12 -22.86
N CYS A 626 12.97 -9.94 -22.93
CA CYS A 626 14.00 -9.57 -21.97
C CYS A 626 13.31 -9.08 -20.69
N GLY A 627 13.44 -9.83 -19.62
CA GLY A 627 12.85 -9.51 -18.33
C GLY A 627 13.52 -10.30 -17.22
N ASP A 628 13.08 -10.07 -16.00
CA ASP A 628 13.53 -10.85 -14.85
C ASP A 628 13.16 -12.32 -15.01
N GLU A 629 14.07 -13.25 -14.65
CA GLU A 629 13.80 -14.69 -14.60
C GLU A 629 12.59 -15.04 -13.72
N ASP A 630 12.30 -14.17 -12.72
CA ASP A 630 11.18 -14.31 -11.81
C ASP A 630 9.85 -13.77 -12.38
N PHE A 631 9.90 -13.15 -13.55
CA PHE A 631 8.74 -12.57 -14.18
C PHE A 631 8.31 -13.41 -15.38
N ASP A 632 7.44 -14.40 -15.15
CA ASP A 632 6.81 -15.15 -16.23
C ASP A 632 5.70 -14.32 -16.90
N ARG A 633 6.10 -13.45 -17.84
CA ARG A 633 5.16 -12.71 -18.68
C ARG A 633 4.39 -13.64 -19.63
N THR A 634 4.84 -14.88 -19.79
CA THR A 634 4.20 -15.87 -20.64
C THR A 634 2.98 -16.51 -19.99
N GLU A 635 2.83 -16.51 -18.66
CA GLU A 635 1.60 -17.01 -18.00
C GLU A 635 0.35 -16.31 -18.53
N GLY A 636 0.42 -15.00 -18.78
CA GLY A 636 -0.70 -14.24 -19.37
C GLY A 636 -0.97 -14.57 -20.85
N LEU A 637 -0.03 -15.17 -21.56
CA LEU A 637 -0.16 -15.58 -22.95
C LEU A 637 -0.50 -17.08 -23.10
N ARG A 638 -0.11 -17.91 -22.12
CA ARG A 638 -0.43 -19.35 -22.09
C ARG A 638 -1.89 -19.68 -21.77
N GLU A 639 -2.60 -18.80 -21.09
CA GLU A 639 -4.04 -19.00 -20.80
C GLU A 639 -4.95 -18.88 -22.02
N ARG A 640 -4.43 -18.47 -23.17
CA ARG A 640 -5.18 -18.45 -24.42
C ARG A 640 -4.57 -19.48 -25.37
N ASN A 641 -5.25 -20.61 -25.53
CA ASN A 641 -5.00 -21.61 -26.57
C ASN A 641 -4.98 -20.95 -27.96
N HIS A 642 -3.85 -20.40 -28.37
CA HIS A 642 -3.64 -19.93 -29.73
C HIS A 642 -2.44 -20.65 -30.34
N ASN A 643 -2.73 -21.59 -31.21
CA ASN A 643 -1.82 -22.10 -32.22
C ASN A 643 -1.42 -20.95 -33.17
N CYS A 644 -0.55 -20.07 -32.71
CA CYS A 644 0.05 -19.07 -33.56
C CYS A 644 1.53 -19.41 -33.74
N GLU A 645 1.80 -20.26 -34.69
CA GLU A 645 3.14 -20.80 -34.99
C GLU A 645 4.11 -19.80 -35.66
N GLN A 646 3.83 -18.50 -35.70
CA GLN A 646 4.54 -17.61 -36.64
C GLN A 646 5.06 -16.28 -36.10
N MET A 647 5.24 -16.07 -34.79
CA MET A 647 5.81 -14.80 -34.30
C MET A 647 6.96 -14.99 -33.33
N HIS A 648 8.20 -14.71 -33.72
CA HIS A 648 9.34 -14.61 -32.82
C HIS A 648 9.80 -13.15 -32.71
N MET A 649 9.51 -12.47 -31.61
CA MET A 649 9.94 -11.09 -31.33
C MET A 649 10.72 -11.02 -30.01
N LYS A 650 11.74 -10.20 -29.94
CA LYS A 650 12.64 -10.02 -28.81
C LYS A 650 12.45 -8.64 -28.16
N TRP A 651 12.37 -8.58 -26.83
CA TRP A 651 12.44 -7.33 -26.11
C TRP A 651 13.86 -6.78 -26.12
N ILE A 652 14.09 -5.60 -26.69
CA ILE A 652 15.39 -4.97 -26.76
C ILE A 652 15.44 -3.79 -25.79
N PRO A 653 16.40 -3.74 -24.85
CA PRO A 653 16.53 -2.61 -23.94
C PRO A 653 16.95 -1.36 -24.71
N ILE A 654 16.24 -0.27 -24.51
CA ILE A 654 16.55 1.02 -25.14
C ILE A 654 17.84 1.58 -24.49
N LYS A 655 18.91 1.74 -25.30
CA LYS A 655 20.13 2.38 -24.82
C LYS A 655 19.88 3.84 -24.43
N LYS A 656 20.28 4.20 -23.23
CA LYS A 656 20.01 5.42 -22.44
C LYS A 656 20.17 6.79 -23.11
N LYS A 657 20.60 6.94 -24.34
CA LYS A 657 20.96 8.27 -24.87
C LYS A 657 19.82 9.10 -25.48
N ARG A 658 18.60 8.58 -25.65
CA ARG A 658 17.47 9.30 -26.29
C ARG A 658 16.09 9.11 -25.70
N ALA A 659 15.90 8.32 -24.67
CA ALA A 659 14.59 8.15 -24.04
C ALA A 659 14.63 8.60 -22.59
N LYS A 660 13.76 9.52 -22.21
CA LYS A 660 13.51 9.89 -20.80
C LYS A 660 12.77 8.79 -20.03
N ASP A 661 12.38 7.72 -20.70
CA ASP A 661 11.62 6.61 -20.16
C ASP A 661 12.39 5.30 -20.29
N ASP A 662 12.48 4.54 -19.18
CA ASP A 662 13.03 3.19 -19.11
C ASP A 662 12.07 2.21 -19.81
N GLY A 663 12.00 2.21 -21.12
CA GLY A 663 11.18 1.32 -21.93
C GLY A 663 12.00 0.17 -22.53
N ALA A 664 11.38 -0.99 -22.62
CA ALA A 664 11.86 -2.09 -23.44
C ALA A 664 10.94 -2.25 -24.65
N PHE A 665 11.43 -2.71 -25.79
CA PHE A 665 10.63 -2.95 -26.98
C PHE A 665 10.80 -4.38 -27.50
N LEU A 666 9.84 -4.87 -28.24
CA LEU A 666 9.88 -6.18 -28.89
C LEU A 666 10.69 -6.12 -30.17
N GLY A 667 11.71 -6.94 -30.30
CA GLY A 667 12.55 -7.06 -31.49
C GLY A 667 12.65 -8.50 -31.99
N CYS A 668 13.10 -8.68 -33.20
CA CYS A 668 13.24 -9.99 -33.82
C CYS A 668 14.62 -10.61 -33.58
N GLU A 669 14.67 -11.87 -33.13
CA GLU A 669 15.86 -12.67 -32.85
C GLU A 669 16.87 -12.72 -34.02
N LYS A 670 16.38 -12.86 -35.27
CA LYS A 670 17.23 -13.01 -36.47
C LYS A 670 17.96 -11.73 -36.90
N ASN A 671 17.74 -10.62 -36.23
CA ASN A 671 18.26 -9.32 -36.62
C ASN A 671 19.40 -8.80 -35.72
N TYR A 672 19.99 -9.65 -34.93
CA TYR A 672 21.16 -9.30 -34.15
C TYR A 672 22.43 -9.57 -34.92
N ASP A 673 23.18 -8.53 -35.25
CA ASP A 673 24.59 -8.68 -35.63
C ASP A 673 25.44 -8.94 -34.39
N GLN A 674 26.67 -9.40 -34.57
CA GLN A 674 27.63 -9.65 -33.49
C GLN A 674 27.96 -8.40 -32.66
N LYS A 675 27.47 -7.20 -33.04
CA LYS A 675 27.62 -5.91 -32.37
C LYS A 675 26.33 -5.40 -31.72
N GLY A 676 25.25 -6.20 -31.71
CA GLY A 676 23.97 -5.83 -31.13
C GLY A 676 23.21 -4.73 -31.90
N ARG A 677 23.44 -4.60 -33.20
CA ARG A 677 22.71 -3.66 -34.06
C ARG A 677 21.65 -4.41 -34.86
N THR A 678 20.47 -3.82 -35.01
CA THR A 678 19.41 -4.34 -35.83
C THR A 678 19.35 -3.60 -37.15
N ASP A 679 19.52 -4.30 -38.28
CA ASP A 679 19.39 -3.73 -39.63
C ASP A 679 17.93 -3.59 -40.08
N HIS A 680 16.99 -4.06 -39.30
CA HIS A 680 15.56 -3.93 -39.57
C HIS A 680 14.88 -2.97 -38.60
N LYS A 681 14.13 -2.03 -39.16
CA LYS A 681 13.17 -1.20 -38.39
C LYS A 681 12.13 -2.16 -37.79
N SER A 682 11.90 -2.04 -36.49
CA SER A 682 10.89 -2.84 -35.78
C SER A 682 9.52 -2.72 -36.42
N TYR A 683 8.76 -3.80 -36.36
CA TYR A 683 7.48 -3.94 -37.07
C TYR A 683 6.26 -4.03 -36.15
N LEU A 684 6.24 -3.25 -35.10
CA LEU A 684 4.94 -2.83 -34.57
C LEU A 684 4.46 -1.63 -35.41
N PRO A 685 3.17 -1.52 -35.75
CA PRO A 685 2.65 -0.37 -36.46
C PRO A 685 3.04 0.94 -35.78
N GLU A 686 3.31 1.98 -36.56
CA GLU A 686 3.79 3.30 -36.04
C GLU A 686 2.93 3.83 -34.86
N LYS A 687 1.63 3.53 -34.83
CA LYS A 687 0.72 3.83 -33.73
C LYS A 687 1.05 3.10 -32.43
N CYS A 688 1.68 1.93 -32.48
CA CYS A 688 2.08 1.19 -31.29
C CYS A 688 3.36 1.76 -30.65
N TRP A 689 4.23 2.39 -31.44
CA TRP A 689 5.48 2.99 -30.97
C TRP A 689 5.27 4.21 -30.06
N THR A 690 4.28 5.04 -30.41
CA THR A 690 3.98 6.26 -29.63
C THR A 690 3.26 5.97 -28.33
N SER A 691 2.59 4.83 -28.19
CA SER A 691 1.85 4.43 -26.99
C SER A 691 2.71 3.65 -25.98
N ILE A 692 3.70 2.89 -26.46
CA ILE A 692 4.58 2.09 -25.58
C ILE A 692 5.44 2.98 -24.67
N GLY A 693 5.85 4.18 -25.12
CA GLY A 693 6.64 5.12 -24.34
C GLY A 693 5.86 5.94 -23.30
N ARG A 694 4.53 6.05 -23.41
CA ARG A 694 3.74 6.98 -22.59
C ARG A 694 2.81 6.36 -21.58
N ASN A 695 2.45 5.07 -21.69
CA ASN A 695 1.44 4.51 -20.79
C ASN A 695 1.59 3.00 -20.56
N ARG A 696 2.29 2.62 -19.48
CA ARG A 696 2.51 1.21 -19.10
C ARG A 696 1.24 0.38 -18.87
N LYS A 697 0.11 1.01 -18.58
CA LYS A 697 -1.17 0.33 -18.29
C LYS A 697 -1.88 -0.17 -19.56
N ASN A 698 -1.76 0.53 -20.66
CA ASN A 698 -2.52 0.24 -21.89
C ASN A 698 -1.78 -0.70 -22.85
N ASN A 699 -0.49 -0.96 -22.62
CA ASN A 699 0.33 -1.71 -23.56
C ASN A 699 -0.01 -3.19 -23.63
N LEU A 700 -0.45 -3.81 -22.52
CA LEU A 700 -0.90 -5.21 -22.53
C LEU A 700 -2.30 -5.37 -23.12
N GLU A 701 -3.18 -4.39 -22.93
CA GLU A 701 -4.51 -4.37 -23.58
C GLU A 701 -4.39 -4.16 -25.08
N TYR A 702 -3.52 -3.24 -25.52
CA TYR A 702 -3.27 -2.98 -26.94
C TYR A 702 -2.61 -4.16 -27.66
N PHE A 703 -1.70 -4.87 -26.99
CA PHE A 703 -1.09 -6.09 -27.50
C PHE A 703 -2.10 -7.23 -27.63
N ASN A 704 -3.04 -7.31 -26.68
CA ASN A 704 -4.17 -8.24 -26.73
C ASN A 704 -5.15 -7.91 -27.86
N GLU A 705 -5.41 -6.62 -28.12
CA GLU A 705 -6.26 -6.18 -29.24
C GLU A 705 -5.60 -6.40 -30.61
N ALA A 706 -4.30 -6.14 -30.72
CA ALA A 706 -3.55 -6.36 -31.97
C ALA A 706 -3.46 -7.85 -32.35
N ILE A 707 -3.47 -8.75 -31.38
CA ILE A 707 -3.50 -10.21 -31.59
C ILE A 707 -4.92 -10.69 -31.92
N THR A 708 -5.94 -10.06 -31.34
CA THR A 708 -7.36 -10.44 -31.56
C THR A 708 -7.95 -9.83 -32.83
N SER A 709 -7.43 -8.72 -33.34
CA SER A 709 -7.94 -8.06 -34.56
C SER A 709 -7.45 -8.71 -35.86
N LYS A 710 -6.66 -9.78 -35.80
CA LYS A 710 -6.23 -10.58 -36.97
C LYS A 710 -6.81 -12.01 -36.96
N LYS A 711 -8.03 -12.17 -36.44
CA LYS A 711 -8.90 -13.31 -36.76
C LYS A 711 -9.86 -12.96 -37.87
#